data_ca9959920b86a14aed13abe1565521cd
#
_entry.id   ca9959920b86a14aed13abe1565521cd
#
_cell.length_a   1.000
_cell.length_b   1.000
_cell.length_c   1.000
_cell.angle_alpha   90.00
_cell.angle_beta   90.00
_cell.angle_gamma   90.00
#
_symmetry.space_group_name_H-M   'P 1'
#
loop_
_entity.id
_entity.type
_entity.pdbx_description
1 polymer ?
#
loop_
_entity_poly.entity_id
_entity_poly.type
_entity_poly.pdbx_seq_one_letter_code
_entity_poly.pdbx_strand_id
1 'polypeptide(L)'
;MNKKINYSLAMLINLGIYGVAAPVFAAEQAAPATAQTAAANNDDTQNHAEEDTLIVTAAAQNLQAPGVSTITAEELKKRPPARDISEIVRTMPGVNLTGNSTSGQRGNGRQIDIRGMGPENTLILIDGKPVTSRNSVRLGWRGERDTRGDASWVPPEMVERIEVIRGPAAARYGNGAAGGVVNIITKKGTGEWHGTWNTYLNAPEHKDEGSTKRTNFSLNGPLGGDFSFRLYGNLDKTQADAWDINQGHQSERTGIYADTLPAGREGVINKDINGVVRWDFAPMQSLELEAGYSRQGNLYSGDTQNTNTNQIVKDNYGKETNRLYRQSYSMTWNGGWDSGLTTSNWVQYEHTRNSRMREGLAGGTEGIFSSDKFSDIDLSDVLLHSEVNIPIDFVFNQNLTLGTEWNQQKMKDLSSNGQTFMGGPIPGSNSTNRSPYSQAEIFSLFAEDNMELTDSTMLTPGLRFDHHSIVGNNWSPSLNLSQGLGDDFTLKMGIAQAYKAPSLYQTNPNYILYSKGQGCYASGTGVGCYMMGNEDLKAETSVNKEIGLEFKRDGWLAGVTWFRNDYKDKIEAGYAPIGQTSSGKTKTDIYQWENIPKALVEGLEGTLNVPVSNTVNWTNNITYMLESKNKETGERLSVIPEYTLNSTLSWQIRQDISVQSTFTWYGKQQPKKYNYKGLPATGTETNEVSPYSIVGLSGTWDATKNVSLTTGIDNVFDERHWRAGNAQTTGGNAGYMYGAGAETYNESGRTYYVSVNTHF
;
A
#
# COMPACT_ATOMS: atom_id res chain seq x y z
N MET A 1 18.09 -35.64 10.80
CA MET A 1 17.24 -36.80 10.43
C MET A 1 15.87 -36.57 11.01
N ASN A 2 14.83 -36.65 10.18
CA ASN A 2 13.39 -36.50 10.50
C ASN A 2 12.86 -35.10 10.72
N LYS A 3 12.59 -34.40 9.60
CA LYS A 3 11.48 -33.45 9.46
C LYS A 3 10.86 -33.59 8.05
N LYS A 4 10.19 -34.70 7.85
CA LYS A 4 9.28 -34.89 6.71
C LYS A 4 8.02 -35.54 7.28
N ILE A 5 7.08 -34.75 7.73
CA ILE A 5 5.67 -35.16 7.93
C ILE A 5 4.91 -33.86 8.17
N ASN A 6 3.87 -33.66 7.37
CA ASN A 6 2.63 -32.91 7.62
C ASN A 6 2.22 -31.84 6.60
N TYR A 7 2.56 -32.00 5.31
CA TYR A 7 1.95 -31.13 4.28
C TYR A 7 0.60 -31.68 3.72
N SER A 8 0.23 -32.90 4.11
CA SER A 8 -0.99 -33.55 3.60
C SER A 8 -2.24 -33.31 4.47
N LEU A 9 -2.08 -32.77 5.69
CA LEU A 9 -3.21 -32.72 6.64
C LEU A 9 -4.12 -31.49 6.43
N ALA A 10 -3.57 -30.36 6.01
CA ALA A 10 -4.37 -29.17 5.77
C ALA A 10 -5.26 -29.29 4.51
N MET A 11 -4.75 -30.00 3.49
CA MET A 11 -5.52 -30.24 2.27
C MET A 11 -6.62 -31.30 2.49
N LEU A 12 -6.39 -32.26 3.37
CA LEU A 12 -7.36 -33.30 3.74
C LEU A 12 -8.50 -32.78 4.64
N ILE A 13 -8.24 -31.79 5.48
CA ILE A 13 -9.27 -31.18 6.34
C ILE A 13 -10.27 -30.37 5.50
N ASN A 14 -9.82 -29.62 4.47
CA ASN A 14 -10.72 -28.89 3.60
C ASN A 14 -11.58 -29.82 2.70
N LEU A 15 -10.99 -30.89 2.18
CA LEU A 15 -11.74 -31.90 1.42
C LEU A 15 -12.74 -32.69 2.31
N GLY A 16 -12.44 -32.84 3.61
CA GLY A 16 -13.31 -33.51 4.58
C GLY A 16 -14.56 -32.69 4.95
N ILE A 17 -14.49 -31.38 4.95
CA ILE A 17 -15.63 -30.49 5.24
C ILE A 17 -16.63 -30.49 4.07
N TYR A 18 -16.16 -30.57 2.85
CA TYR A 18 -17.02 -30.60 1.66
C TYR A 18 -17.67 -31.98 1.39
N GLY A 19 -17.20 -33.03 2.03
CA GLY A 19 -17.69 -34.39 1.87
C GLY A 19 -18.85 -34.80 2.79
N VAL A 20 -19.21 -33.97 3.77
CA VAL A 20 -20.20 -34.34 4.81
C VAL A 20 -21.57 -33.63 4.62
N ALA A 21 -21.71 -32.71 3.68
CA ALA A 21 -22.95 -31.99 3.43
C ALA A 21 -23.68 -32.46 2.17
N ALA A 22 -23.99 -33.75 2.07
CA ALA A 22 -24.99 -34.24 1.12
C ALA A 22 -26.12 -34.90 1.91
N PRO A 23 -27.25 -34.21 2.20
CA PRO A 23 -28.48 -34.89 2.59
C PRO A 23 -29.14 -35.45 1.34
N VAL A 24 -29.24 -36.75 1.33
CA VAL A 24 -30.18 -37.45 0.43
C VAL A 24 -31.59 -37.12 0.91
N PHE A 25 -32.33 -36.31 0.14
CA PHE A 25 -33.79 -36.30 0.16
C PHE A 25 -34.36 -36.31 -1.25
N ALA A 26 -35.37 -37.12 -1.38
CA ALA A 26 -36.00 -37.55 -2.61
C ALA A 26 -36.79 -36.42 -3.30
N ALA A 27 -36.90 -36.61 -4.61
CA ALA A 27 -37.58 -35.77 -5.58
C ALA A 27 -39.06 -35.48 -5.26
N GLU A 28 -39.44 -34.24 -5.48
CA GLU A 28 -40.81 -33.93 -5.96
C GLU A 28 -40.68 -32.84 -7.03
N GLN A 29 -41.32 -33.12 -8.18
CA GLN A 29 -41.25 -32.33 -9.40
C GLN A 29 -42.08 -31.05 -9.28
N ALA A 30 -41.49 -29.90 -9.55
CA ALA A 30 -42.23 -28.71 -9.95
C ALA A 30 -41.52 -28.02 -11.11
N ALA A 31 -42.30 -27.54 -12.05
CA ALA A 31 -41.95 -27.12 -13.39
C ALA A 31 -41.02 -25.89 -13.48
N PRO A 32 -40.36 -25.65 -14.65
CA PRO A 32 -39.27 -24.69 -14.76
C PRO A 32 -39.73 -23.24 -14.83
N ALA A 33 -39.22 -22.41 -13.94
CA ALA A 33 -39.27 -20.96 -14.09
C ALA A 33 -38.03 -20.49 -14.85
N THR A 34 -38.27 -19.80 -15.95
CA THR A 34 -37.30 -19.21 -16.86
C THR A 34 -36.36 -18.26 -16.12
N ALA A 35 -35.08 -18.58 -16.17
CA ALA A 35 -34.03 -17.66 -15.76
C ALA A 35 -33.97 -16.48 -16.74
N GLN A 36 -34.29 -15.29 -16.28
CA GLN A 36 -33.95 -14.04 -16.95
C GLN A 36 -32.57 -13.59 -16.50
N THR A 37 -31.66 -13.59 -17.44
CA THR A 37 -30.36 -12.91 -17.36
C THR A 37 -30.59 -11.41 -17.14
N ALA A 38 -30.21 -10.90 -15.99
CA ALA A 38 -30.16 -9.48 -15.72
C ALA A 38 -28.94 -8.87 -16.41
N ALA A 39 -29.16 -8.30 -17.59
CA ALA A 39 -28.26 -7.32 -18.16
C ALA A 39 -28.39 -6.01 -17.36
N ALA A 40 -27.28 -5.46 -16.94
CA ALA A 40 -27.24 -4.15 -16.30
C ALA A 40 -27.64 -3.07 -17.32
N ASN A 41 -28.86 -2.58 -17.20
CA ASN A 41 -29.26 -1.31 -17.77
C ASN A 41 -29.48 -0.32 -16.63
N ASN A 42 -28.71 0.75 -16.66
CA ASN A 42 -28.98 1.94 -15.88
C ASN A 42 -30.31 2.54 -16.38
N ASP A 43 -31.29 2.52 -15.53
CA ASP A 43 -32.40 3.49 -15.57
C ASP A 43 -32.89 3.69 -14.14
N ASP A 44 -32.67 4.92 -13.66
CA ASP A 44 -33.22 5.43 -12.41
C ASP A 44 -34.75 5.48 -12.49
N THR A 45 -35.42 4.52 -11.90
CA THR A 45 -36.78 4.69 -11.39
C THR A 45 -36.94 3.93 -10.10
N GLN A 46 -37.10 4.71 -9.03
CA GLN A 46 -37.52 4.22 -7.73
C GLN A 46 -38.80 3.39 -7.83
N ASN A 47 -38.66 2.09 -7.59
CA ASN A 47 -39.76 1.27 -7.14
C ASN A 47 -39.38 0.63 -5.81
N HIS A 48 -40.03 1.07 -4.74
CA HIS A 48 -40.06 0.34 -3.49
C HIS A 48 -40.76 -1.02 -3.73
N ALA A 49 -39.99 -2.04 -4.06
CA ALA A 49 -40.34 -3.43 -3.87
C ALA A 49 -39.69 -3.85 -2.55
N GLU A 50 -40.41 -4.51 -1.70
CA GLU A 50 -39.88 -5.26 -0.55
C GLU A 50 -38.80 -6.21 -1.10
N GLU A 51 -37.54 -5.79 -1.06
CA GLU A 51 -36.40 -6.67 -1.30
C GLU A 51 -36.31 -7.59 -0.07
N ASP A 52 -36.52 -8.87 -0.27
CA ASP A 52 -36.01 -9.91 0.63
C ASP A 52 -34.50 -9.57 0.81
N THR A 53 -34.15 -9.00 1.96
CA THR A 53 -32.80 -8.55 2.28
C THR A 53 -31.92 -9.77 2.38
N LEU A 54 -31.24 -10.09 1.28
CA LEU A 54 -30.22 -11.13 1.27
C LEU A 54 -29.08 -10.68 2.19
N ILE A 55 -28.86 -11.39 3.29
CA ILE A 55 -27.81 -11.04 4.24
C ILE A 55 -26.47 -11.24 3.59
N VAL A 56 -25.73 -10.12 3.47
CA VAL A 56 -24.41 -10.11 2.88
C VAL A 56 -23.37 -10.81 3.76
N THR A 57 -22.27 -11.27 3.17
CA THR A 57 -21.15 -11.84 3.91
C THR A 57 -20.52 -10.83 4.87
N ALA A 58 -19.82 -11.29 5.89
CA ALA A 58 -19.09 -10.42 6.81
C ALA A 58 -18.06 -9.54 6.06
N ALA A 59 -17.45 -10.06 5.01
CA ALA A 59 -16.55 -9.29 4.14
C ALA A 59 -17.28 -8.11 3.47
N ALA A 60 -18.43 -8.34 2.88
CA ALA A 60 -19.22 -7.30 2.22
C ALA A 60 -19.78 -6.28 3.24
N GLN A 61 -20.20 -6.73 4.43
CA GLN A 61 -20.62 -5.85 5.51
C GLN A 61 -19.47 -4.99 6.04
N ASN A 62 -18.27 -5.54 6.16
CA ASN A 62 -17.09 -4.78 6.58
C ASN A 62 -16.73 -3.66 5.61
N LEU A 63 -17.05 -3.78 4.32
CA LEU A 63 -16.89 -2.67 3.36
C LEU A 63 -17.84 -1.49 3.64
N GLN A 64 -18.85 -1.66 4.47
CA GLN A 64 -19.73 -0.58 4.92
C GLN A 64 -19.29 0.02 6.27
N ALA A 65 -18.19 -0.45 6.86
CA ALA A 65 -17.66 0.08 8.10
C ALA A 65 -17.24 1.56 7.97
N PRO A 66 -17.21 2.35 9.05
CA PRO A 66 -16.89 3.78 8.99
C PRO A 66 -15.50 4.07 8.45
N GLY A 67 -14.55 3.18 8.71
CA GLY A 67 -13.16 3.29 8.23
C GLY A 67 -12.95 2.83 6.79
N VAL A 68 -13.98 2.66 5.98
CA VAL A 68 -13.86 2.20 4.59
C VAL A 68 -14.26 3.29 3.61
N SER A 69 -13.49 3.44 2.54
CA SER A 69 -13.80 4.30 1.41
C SER A 69 -13.63 3.51 0.12
N THR A 70 -14.58 3.63 -0.79
CA THR A 70 -14.52 3.01 -2.12
C THR A 70 -14.47 4.10 -3.17
N ILE A 71 -13.54 3.97 -4.12
CA ILE A 71 -13.46 4.82 -5.31
C ILE A 71 -13.96 3.97 -6.47
N THR A 72 -15.09 4.36 -7.05
CA THR A 72 -15.76 3.59 -8.11
C THR A 72 -15.13 3.84 -9.48
N ALA A 73 -15.43 2.97 -10.47
CA ALA A 73 -15.00 3.15 -11.86
C ALA A 73 -15.50 4.49 -12.44
N GLU A 74 -16.71 4.90 -12.10
CA GLU A 74 -17.29 6.17 -12.56
C GLU A 74 -16.52 7.37 -11.98
N GLU A 75 -16.19 7.33 -10.69
CA GLU A 75 -15.34 8.36 -10.07
C GLU A 75 -13.95 8.39 -10.67
N LEU A 76 -13.34 7.22 -10.92
CA LEU A 76 -12.04 7.12 -11.58
C LEU A 76 -12.06 7.73 -12.99
N LYS A 77 -13.13 7.48 -13.76
CA LYS A 77 -13.29 8.03 -15.11
C LYS A 77 -13.42 9.58 -15.10
N LYS A 78 -14.06 10.14 -14.08
CA LYS A 78 -14.25 11.60 -13.94
C LYS A 78 -13.02 12.30 -13.39
N ARG A 79 -12.13 11.60 -12.68
CA ARG A 79 -10.92 12.19 -12.10
C ARG A 79 -9.88 12.53 -13.16
N PRO A 80 -9.04 13.57 -12.91
CA PRO A 80 -7.86 13.78 -13.73
C PRO A 80 -7.03 12.50 -13.81
N PRO A 81 -6.47 12.17 -14.97
CA PRO A 81 -5.58 11.01 -15.10
C PRO A 81 -4.40 11.13 -14.15
N ALA A 82 -4.25 10.19 -13.25
CA ALA A 82 -3.15 10.15 -12.29
C ALA A 82 -1.89 9.51 -12.89
N ARG A 83 -0.73 9.82 -12.33
CA ARG A 83 0.54 9.16 -12.68
C ARG A 83 0.56 7.72 -12.22
N ASP A 84 0.09 7.49 -11.00
CA ASP A 84 -0.08 6.17 -10.42
C ASP A 84 -1.29 6.13 -9.45
N ILE A 85 -1.63 4.94 -8.99
CA ILE A 85 -2.79 4.71 -8.11
C ILE A 85 -2.60 5.40 -6.75
N SER A 86 -1.39 5.55 -6.25
CA SER A 86 -1.15 6.19 -4.96
C SER A 86 -1.62 7.65 -4.93
N GLU A 87 -1.53 8.36 -6.04
CA GLU A 87 -2.05 9.72 -6.17
C GLU A 87 -3.58 9.78 -6.10
N ILE A 88 -4.27 8.75 -6.56
CA ILE A 88 -5.72 8.62 -6.43
C ILE A 88 -6.10 8.32 -4.99
N VAL A 89 -5.44 7.33 -4.39
CA VAL A 89 -5.74 6.85 -3.04
C VAL A 89 -5.46 7.91 -1.97
N ARG A 90 -4.45 8.78 -2.17
CA ARG A 90 -4.12 9.88 -1.23
C ARG A 90 -5.26 10.89 -1.03
N THR A 91 -6.25 10.92 -1.91
CA THR A 91 -7.42 11.79 -1.77
C THR A 91 -8.47 11.25 -0.79
N MET A 92 -8.30 10.01 -0.31
CA MET A 92 -9.21 9.39 0.64
C MET A 92 -8.88 9.81 2.07
N PRO A 93 -9.87 9.82 2.98
CA PRO A 93 -9.63 10.13 4.38
C PRO A 93 -8.55 9.21 4.97
N GLY A 94 -7.69 9.74 5.83
CA GLY A 94 -6.65 8.99 6.52
C GLY A 94 -5.46 8.53 5.67
N VAL A 95 -5.43 8.86 4.37
CA VAL A 95 -4.35 8.42 3.48
C VAL A 95 -3.34 9.53 3.24
N ASN A 96 -2.08 9.19 3.45
CA ASN A 96 -0.93 10.05 3.18
C ASN A 96 0.04 9.35 2.22
N LEU A 97 0.89 10.10 1.56
CA LEU A 97 2.07 9.58 0.89
C LEU A 97 3.29 9.99 1.70
N THR A 98 3.90 9.05 2.35
CA THR A 98 5.22 9.22 2.96
C THR A 98 6.26 8.76 1.96
N GLY A 99 7.31 9.49 1.84
CA GLY A 99 8.05 9.21 0.67
C GLY A 99 9.49 9.12 0.78
N ASN A 100 10.05 9.11 1.91
CA ASN A 100 11.49 9.17 1.90
C ASN A 100 12.11 8.37 3.01
N SER A 101 13.21 7.78 2.67
CA SER A 101 14.07 7.09 3.58
C SER A 101 14.69 8.06 4.59
N THR A 102 14.59 7.73 5.88
CA THR A 102 15.28 8.45 6.95
C THR A 102 16.77 8.22 6.93
N SER A 103 17.26 7.23 6.20
CA SER A 103 18.68 6.96 6.02
C SER A 103 19.35 7.86 4.99
N GLY A 104 18.59 8.69 4.28
CA GLY A 104 19.11 9.53 3.21
C GLY A 104 19.43 8.78 1.94
N GLN A 105 19.00 7.54 1.82
CA GLN A 105 19.08 6.80 0.56
C GLN A 105 18.23 7.46 -0.51
N ARG A 106 18.27 6.97 -1.73
CA ARG A 106 17.52 7.42 -2.90
C ARG A 106 16.00 7.38 -2.68
N GLY A 107 15.55 8.06 -1.66
CA GLY A 107 14.20 7.99 -1.15
C GLY A 107 13.22 8.81 -1.97
N ASN A 108 12.94 8.38 -3.19
CA ASN A 108 11.90 8.98 -4.00
C ASN A 108 10.65 8.10 -4.11
N GLY A 109 10.66 6.98 -3.40
CA GLY A 109 9.56 6.08 -3.34
C GLY A 109 8.45 6.59 -2.44
N ARG A 110 7.47 7.30 -2.99
CA ARG A 110 6.25 7.64 -2.24
C ARG A 110 5.43 6.38 -2.03
N GLN A 111 5.22 6.02 -0.77
CA GLN A 111 4.42 4.88 -0.37
C GLN A 111 3.16 5.33 0.36
N ILE A 112 2.09 4.56 0.21
CA ILE A 112 0.83 4.79 0.90
C ILE A 112 1.03 4.52 2.40
N ASP A 113 0.73 5.53 3.20
CA ASP A 113 0.75 5.48 4.67
C ASP A 113 -0.65 5.81 5.19
N ILE A 114 -1.33 4.80 5.71
CA ILE A 114 -2.67 4.98 6.26
C ILE A 114 -2.55 5.44 7.72
N ARG A 115 -3.18 6.59 8.03
CA ARG A 115 -3.26 7.19 9.37
C ARG A 115 -1.90 7.51 10.02
N GLY A 116 -0.82 7.61 9.22
CA GLY A 116 0.51 7.88 9.76
C GLY A 116 1.11 6.74 10.57
N MET A 117 0.68 5.51 10.30
CA MET A 117 1.19 4.31 10.97
C MET A 117 2.48 3.78 10.34
N GLY A 118 2.89 4.36 9.23
CA GLY A 118 4.02 3.98 8.42
C GLY A 118 3.61 3.02 7.28
N PRO A 119 4.27 3.12 6.11
CA PRO A 119 3.88 2.36 4.92
C PRO A 119 4.04 0.84 5.09
N GLU A 120 4.92 0.38 5.99
CA GLU A 120 5.07 -1.05 6.31
C GLU A 120 3.83 -1.66 7.00
N ASN A 121 2.91 -0.81 7.48
CA ASN A 121 1.64 -1.21 8.08
C ASN A 121 0.44 -1.12 7.12
N THR A 122 0.68 -0.83 5.84
CA THR A 122 -0.34 -0.80 4.80
C THR A 122 -0.21 -2.02 3.91
N LEU A 123 -1.24 -2.86 3.85
CA LEU A 123 -1.30 -4.02 2.96
C LEU A 123 -1.90 -3.62 1.61
N ILE A 124 -1.25 -3.98 0.53
CA ILE A 124 -1.76 -3.77 -0.84
C ILE A 124 -2.25 -5.10 -1.39
N LEU A 125 -3.47 -5.10 -1.92
CA LEU A 125 -4.07 -6.23 -2.59
C LEU A 125 -4.37 -5.86 -4.05
N ILE A 126 -4.27 -6.84 -4.94
CA ILE A 126 -4.79 -6.80 -6.30
C ILE A 126 -5.81 -7.94 -6.43
N ASP A 127 -7.06 -7.59 -6.72
CA ASP A 127 -8.18 -8.55 -6.79
C ASP A 127 -8.28 -9.44 -5.53
N GLY A 128 -8.10 -8.83 -4.33
CA GLY A 128 -8.14 -9.51 -3.05
C GLY A 128 -6.89 -10.33 -2.68
N LYS A 129 -5.90 -10.40 -3.55
CA LYS A 129 -4.66 -11.18 -3.34
C LYS A 129 -3.51 -10.27 -2.90
N PRO A 130 -2.78 -10.58 -1.81
CA PRO A 130 -1.66 -9.78 -1.34
C PRO A 130 -0.55 -9.65 -2.38
N VAL A 131 0.00 -8.44 -2.49
CA VAL A 131 1.21 -8.15 -3.26
C VAL A 131 2.36 -7.94 -2.27
N THR A 132 3.45 -8.66 -2.47
CA THR A 132 4.56 -8.72 -1.51
C THR A 132 5.89 -8.24 -2.08
N SER A 133 5.90 -7.76 -3.30
CA SER A 133 7.10 -7.40 -4.06
C SER A 133 8.03 -6.42 -3.34
N ARG A 134 7.49 -5.48 -2.55
CA ARG A 134 8.28 -4.55 -1.73
C ARG A 134 9.20 -5.27 -0.72
N ASN A 135 8.86 -6.48 -0.29
CA ASN A 135 9.68 -7.25 0.64
C ASN A 135 11.01 -7.71 0.03
N SER A 136 11.16 -7.66 -1.29
CA SER A 136 12.44 -7.83 -2.00
C SER A 136 13.39 -6.62 -1.87
N VAL A 137 12.93 -5.52 -1.27
CA VAL A 137 13.77 -4.35 -1.03
C VAL A 137 14.24 -4.38 0.42
N ARG A 138 15.55 -4.29 0.61
CA ARG A 138 16.14 -4.31 1.95
C ARG A 138 15.61 -3.17 2.82
N LEU A 139 15.59 -3.37 4.12
CA LEU A 139 15.35 -2.31 5.08
C LEU A 139 16.61 -1.47 5.23
N GLY A 140 16.45 -0.15 5.28
CA GLY A 140 17.48 0.78 5.67
C GLY A 140 17.64 0.83 7.20
N TRP A 141 18.50 1.75 7.66
CA TRP A 141 18.89 1.85 9.07
C TRP A 141 17.73 2.13 10.03
N ARG A 142 16.70 2.84 9.58
CA ARG A 142 15.53 3.23 10.38
C ARG A 142 14.26 2.45 10.04
N GLY A 143 14.38 1.36 9.28
CA GLY A 143 13.23 0.53 8.90
C GLY A 143 12.52 0.96 7.63
N GLU A 144 13.06 1.92 6.92
CA GLU A 144 12.54 2.38 5.64
C GLU A 144 12.96 1.47 4.48
N ARG A 145 12.20 1.52 3.37
CA ARG A 145 12.54 0.85 2.11
C ARG A 145 12.57 1.85 0.96
N ASP A 146 13.57 1.77 0.14
CA ASP A 146 13.69 2.56 -1.08
C ASP A 146 12.92 1.89 -2.22
N THR A 147 11.60 2.06 -2.22
CA THR A 147 10.69 1.51 -3.21
C THR A 147 9.45 2.39 -3.36
N ARG A 148 8.80 2.32 -4.53
CA ARG A 148 7.48 2.96 -4.76
C ARG A 148 6.32 2.19 -4.11
N GLY A 149 6.62 1.08 -3.43
CA GLY A 149 5.61 0.19 -2.86
C GLY A 149 4.90 -0.64 -3.93
N ASP A 150 3.84 -1.30 -3.52
CA ASP A 150 3.15 -2.30 -4.32
C ASP A 150 1.92 -1.77 -5.08
N ALA A 151 1.57 -0.49 -4.96
CA ALA A 151 0.39 0.11 -5.60
C ALA A 151 0.59 0.43 -7.09
N SER A 152 1.81 0.41 -7.60
CA SER A 152 2.15 0.83 -8.97
C SER A 152 2.16 -0.30 -10.01
N TRP A 153 1.72 -1.51 -9.64
CA TRP A 153 1.69 -2.67 -10.52
C TRP A 153 0.47 -2.74 -11.45
N VAL A 154 -0.55 -1.93 -11.21
CA VAL A 154 -1.75 -1.85 -12.05
C VAL A 154 -1.87 -0.44 -12.61
N PRO A 155 -1.98 -0.26 -13.93
CA PRO A 155 -2.23 1.07 -14.48
C PRO A 155 -3.62 1.56 -14.08
N PRO A 156 -3.79 2.87 -13.78
CA PRO A 156 -5.07 3.41 -13.31
C PRO A 156 -6.27 3.10 -14.23
N GLU A 157 -6.04 3.02 -15.54
CA GLU A 157 -7.06 2.75 -16.54
C GLU A 157 -7.63 1.32 -16.47
N MET A 158 -6.89 0.39 -15.84
CA MET A 158 -7.31 -1.00 -15.65
C MET A 158 -8.08 -1.23 -14.37
N VAL A 159 -8.21 -0.21 -13.55
CA VAL A 159 -8.89 -0.32 -12.26
C VAL A 159 -10.40 -0.18 -12.46
N GLU A 160 -11.16 -1.08 -11.84
CA GLU A 160 -12.62 -1.01 -11.73
C GLU A 160 -13.02 -0.19 -10.49
N ARG A 161 -12.40 -0.50 -9.35
CA ARG A 161 -12.59 0.25 -8.11
C ARG A 161 -11.39 0.06 -7.19
N ILE A 162 -11.26 0.97 -6.23
CA ILE A 162 -10.26 0.88 -5.18
C ILE A 162 -10.97 0.93 -3.84
N GLU A 163 -10.71 -0.05 -3.00
CA GLU A 163 -11.23 -0.13 -1.63
C GLU A 163 -10.11 0.24 -0.66
N VAL A 164 -10.32 1.28 0.14
CA VAL A 164 -9.39 1.71 1.19
C VAL A 164 -10.02 1.36 2.53
N ILE A 165 -9.52 0.31 3.16
CA ILE A 165 -10.07 -0.30 4.37
C ILE A 165 -9.18 0.05 5.54
N ARG A 166 -9.69 0.76 6.53
CA ARG A 166 -8.97 1.24 7.70
C ARG A 166 -9.57 0.66 8.98
N GLY A 167 -8.83 0.74 10.06
CA GLY A 167 -9.32 0.39 11.39
C GLY A 167 -9.77 -1.06 11.57
N PRO A 168 -10.85 -1.32 12.33
CA PRO A 168 -11.29 -2.67 12.66
C PRO A 168 -11.60 -3.55 11.46
N ALA A 169 -12.15 -3.00 10.39
CA ALA A 169 -12.47 -3.75 9.17
C ALA A 169 -11.22 -4.33 8.48
N ALA A 170 -10.04 -3.74 8.67
CA ALA A 170 -8.79 -4.23 8.11
C ALA A 170 -8.23 -5.47 8.83
N ALA A 171 -8.65 -5.74 10.06
CA ALA A 171 -8.09 -6.82 10.90
C ALA A 171 -8.29 -8.22 10.31
N ARG A 172 -9.37 -8.44 9.53
CA ARG A 172 -9.61 -9.73 8.84
C ARG A 172 -8.50 -10.13 7.87
N TYR A 173 -7.79 -9.14 7.29
CA TYR A 173 -6.74 -9.38 6.30
C TYR A 173 -5.41 -9.83 6.93
N GLY A 174 -5.32 -9.87 8.25
CA GLY A 174 -4.19 -10.45 8.99
C GLY A 174 -2.89 -9.66 8.86
N ASN A 175 -1.83 -10.38 8.54
CA ASN A 175 -0.47 -9.83 8.56
C ASN A 175 -0.28 -8.64 7.60
N GLY A 176 0.21 -7.53 8.17
CA GLY A 176 0.53 -6.31 7.41
C GLY A 176 -0.60 -5.29 7.31
N ALA A 177 -1.81 -5.61 7.81
CA ALA A 177 -2.98 -4.74 7.73
C ALA A 177 -3.19 -3.86 8.97
N ALA A 178 -2.18 -3.67 9.81
CA ALA A 178 -2.32 -2.93 11.07
C ALA A 178 -2.69 -1.45 10.86
N GLY A 179 -2.23 -0.81 9.80
CA GLY A 179 -2.62 0.54 9.38
C GLY A 179 -3.87 0.54 8.51
N GLY A 180 -4.00 -0.46 7.66
CA GLY A 180 -5.12 -0.62 6.74
C GLY A 180 -4.74 -1.41 5.50
N VAL A 181 -5.70 -1.49 4.60
CA VAL A 181 -5.62 -2.23 3.34
C VAL A 181 -6.02 -1.33 2.18
N VAL A 182 -5.30 -1.40 1.08
CA VAL A 182 -5.71 -0.86 -0.21
C VAL A 182 -5.92 -2.03 -1.16
N ASN A 183 -7.18 -2.31 -1.51
CA ASN A 183 -7.54 -3.38 -2.43
C ASN A 183 -7.87 -2.78 -3.80
N ILE A 184 -7.05 -3.08 -4.79
CA ILE A 184 -7.16 -2.61 -6.16
C ILE A 184 -7.91 -3.68 -6.94
N ILE A 185 -9.16 -3.43 -7.29
CA ILE A 185 -9.99 -4.35 -8.09
C ILE A 185 -9.84 -3.99 -9.55
N THR A 186 -9.40 -4.94 -10.35
CA THR A 186 -9.22 -4.76 -11.78
C THR A 186 -10.51 -5.05 -12.56
N LYS A 187 -10.67 -4.39 -13.71
CA LYS A 187 -11.81 -4.64 -14.62
C LYS A 187 -11.87 -6.10 -15.02
N LYS A 188 -13.03 -6.71 -14.91
CA LYS A 188 -13.25 -8.11 -15.29
C LYS A 188 -13.57 -8.26 -16.79
N GLY A 189 -13.34 -9.45 -17.31
CA GLY A 189 -13.80 -9.83 -18.65
C GLY A 189 -15.34 -9.88 -18.71
N THR A 190 -15.88 -9.49 -19.83
CA THR A 190 -17.32 -9.54 -20.12
C THR A 190 -17.64 -10.67 -21.10
N GLY A 191 -18.92 -11.05 -21.18
CA GLY A 191 -19.39 -12.05 -22.16
C GLY A 191 -19.36 -11.56 -23.61
N GLU A 192 -19.00 -10.30 -23.84
CA GLU A 192 -18.90 -9.68 -25.17
C GLU A 192 -17.46 -9.21 -25.41
N TRP A 193 -17.09 -9.04 -26.68
CA TRP A 193 -15.80 -8.51 -27.04
C TRP A 193 -15.72 -7.03 -26.73
N HIS A 194 -14.75 -6.67 -25.90
CA HIS A 194 -14.42 -5.29 -25.57
C HIS A 194 -12.92 -5.08 -25.69
N GLY A 195 -12.56 -3.95 -26.25
CA GLY A 195 -11.19 -3.50 -26.29
C GLY A 195 -11.09 -2.05 -25.84
N THR A 196 -9.97 -1.71 -25.17
CA THR A 196 -9.64 -0.33 -24.84
C THR A 196 -8.21 -0.02 -25.24
N TRP A 197 -7.99 1.21 -25.68
CA TRP A 197 -6.66 1.76 -25.87
C TRP A 197 -6.60 3.15 -25.25
N ASN A 198 -5.66 3.37 -24.35
CA ASN A 198 -5.54 4.62 -23.63
C ASN A 198 -4.14 5.18 -23.86
N THR A 199 -4.05 6.50 -24.00
CA THR A 199 -2.79 7.22 -24.07
C THR A 199 -2.87 8.45 -23.17
N TYR A 200 -1.90 8.59 -22.28
CA TYR A 200 -1.75 9.71 -21.37
C TYR A 200 -0.41 10.39 -21.57
N LEU A 201 -0.42 11.71 -21.66
CA LEU A 201 0.77 12.55 -21.78
C LEU A 201 0.63 13.72 -20.81
N ASN A 202 1.69 14.06 -20.10
CA ASN A 202 1.76 15.32 -19.37
C ASN A 202 3.02 16.11 -19.73
N ALA A 203 2.92 17.41 -19.54
CA ALA A 203 3.98 18.37 -19.77
C ALA A 203 4.05 19.34 -18.59
N PRO A 204 4.98 19.16 -17.65
CA PRO A 204 5.26 20.16 -16.62
C PRO A 204 5.66 21.50 -17.27
N GLU A 205 5.20 22.61 -16.69
CA GLU A 205 5.58 23.95 -17.15
C GLU A 205 7.08 24.21 -16.94
N HIS A 206 7.62 23.67 -15.86
CA HIS A 206 9.03 23.76 -15.54
C HIS A 206 9.79 22.60 -16.16
N LYS A 207 10.81 22.93 -16.98
CA LYS A 207 11.60 21.95 -17.74
C LYS A 207 12.48 21.04 -16.89
N ASP A 208 12.73 21.43 -15.66
CA ASP A 208 13.47 20.67 -14.64
C ASP A 208 12.62 19.57 -13.99
N GLU A 209 11.33 19.55 -14.23
CA GLU A 209 10.43 18.50 -13.77
C GLU A 209 10.21 17.40 -14.81
N GLY A 210 10.16 16.15 -14.34
CA GLY A 210 9.98 14.99 -15.19
C GLY A 210 8.56 14.86 -15.77
N SER A 211 8.44 14.75 -17.10
CA SER A 211 7.19 14.47 -17.81
C SER A 211 6.84 12.98 -17.83
N THR A 212 5.56 12.66 -17.98
CA THR A 212 5.04 11.28 -18.08
C THR A 212 4.42 11.00 -19.44
N LYS A 213 4.70 9.83 -19.98
CA LYS A 213 4.05 9.26 -21.17
C LYS A 213 3.63 7.84 -20.86
N ARG A 214 2.34 7.55 -21.02
CA ARG A 214 1.79 6.21 -20.77
C ARG A 214 0.87 5.80 -21.91
N THR A 215 0.96 4.53 -22.29
CA THR A 215 -0.01 3.90 -23.17
C THR A 215 -0.33 2.51 -22.64
N ASN A 216 -1.59 2.13 -22.69
CA ASN A 216 -2.05 0.81 -22.30
C ASN A 216 -3.19 0.35 -23.19
N PHE A 217 -3.39 -0.95 -23.21
CA PHE A 217 -4.51 -1.58 -23.88
C PHE A 217 -5.12 -2.65 -23.00
N SER A 218 -6.39 -2.91 -23.20
CA SER A 218 -7.05 -4.12 -22.73
C SER A 218 -7.88 -4.74 -23.83
N LEU A 219 -7.99 -6.06 -23.77
CA LEU A 219 -8.85 -6.84 -24.64
C LEU A 219 -9.49 -7.93 -23.80
N ASN A 220 -10.79 -8.08 -23.88
CA ASN A 220 -11.53 -9.14 -23.19
C ASN A 220 -12.68 -9.62 -24.05
N GLY A 221 -13.14 -10.84 -23.80
CA GLY A 221 -14.27 -11.43 -24.54
C GLY A 221 -14.35 -12.94 -24.38
N PRO A 222 -15.35 -13.55 -25.05
CA PRO A 222 -15.51 -14.99 -25.06
C PRO A 222 -14.44 -15.67 -25.93
N LEU A 223 -13.94 -16.83 -25.48
CA LEU A 223 -13.08 -17.74 -26.26
C LEU A 223 -13.87 -18.86 -26.94
N GLY A 224 -15.18 -18.95 -26.70
CA GLY A 224 -16.09 -19.97 -27.12
C GLY A 224 -16.47 -20.97 -26.04
N GLY A 225 -17.69 -21.51 -26.08
CA GLY A 225 -18.26 -22.27 -24.98
C GLY A 225 -18.35 -21.46 -23.72
N ASP A 226 -17.93 -22.05 -22.59
CA ASP A 226 -17.97 -21.44 -21.27
C ASP A 226 -16.65 -20.74 -20.88
N PHE A 227 -15.80 -20.44 -21.88
CA PHE A 227 -14.50 -19.77 -21.66
C PHE A 227 -14.55 -18.31 -22.04
N SER A 228 -13.97 -17.47 -21.19
CA SER A 228 -13.70 -16.06 -21.46
C SER A 228 -12.27 -15.70 -21.09
N PHE A 229 -11.79 -14.56 -21.57
CA PHE A 229 -10.45 -14.09 -21.28
C PHE A 229 -10.41 -12.58 -21.06
N ARG A 230 -9.34 -12.15 -20.42
CA ARG A 230 -8.92 -10.75 -20.31
C ARG A 230 -7.41 -10.69 -20.53
N LEU A 231 -6.97 -9.78 -21.35
CA LEU A 231 -5.55 -9.47 -21.56
C LEU A 231 -5.37 -7.96 -21.47
N TYR A 232 -4.39 -7.47 -20.69
CA TYR A 232 -3.98 -6.09 -20.77
C TYR A 232 -2.47 -5.94 -20.80
N GLY A 233 -2.00 -4.83 -21.37
CA GLY A 233 -0.61 -4.43 -21.37
C GLY A 233 -0.46 -2.94 -21.10
N ASN A 234 0.64 -2.57 -20.46
CA ASN A 234 0.96 -1.19 -20.10
C ASN A 234 2.43 -0.88 -20.39
N LEU A 235 2.65 0.33 -20.89
CA LEU A 235 3.96 0.92 -21.06
C LEU A 235 3.91 2.35 -20.57
N ASP A 236 4.60 2.63 -19.46
CA ASP A 236 4.68 3.93 -18.84
C ASP A 236 6.14 4.37 -18.67
N LYS A 237 6.37 5.65 -18.94
CA LYS A 237 7.66 6.29 -18.67
C LYS A 237 7.43 7.67 -18.08
N THR A 238 7.87 7.85 -16.84
CA THR A 238 8.04 9.14 -16.20
C THR A 238 9.53 9.47 -16.18
N GLN A 239 9.91 10.64 -16.67
CA GLN A 239 11.29 11.10 -16.61
C GLN A 239 11.70 11.48 -15.19
N ALA A 240 12.99 11.39 -14.88
CA ALA A 240 13.54 11.93 -13.64
C ALA A 240 13.51 13.47 -13.70
N ASP A 241 13.39 14.10 -12.53
CA ASP A 241 13.64 15.54 -12.41
C ASP A 241 15.12 15.84 -12.73
N ALA A 242 15.39 17.07 -13.12
CA ALA A 242 16.77 17.52 -13.33
C ALA A 242 17.58 17.41 -12.03
N TRP A 243 18.86 17.12 -12.17
CA TRP A 243 19.76 16.92 -11.02
C TRP A 243 19.90 18.17 -10.13
N ASP A 244 19.65 19.35 -10.68
CA ASP A 244 19.80 20.67 -10.07
C ASP A 244 18.45 21.32 -9.70
N ILE A 245 17.35 20.60 -9.77
CA ILE A 245 15.99 21.12 -9.48
C ILE A 245 15.89 21.80 -8.11
N ASN A 246 16.69 21.39 -7.14
CA ASN A 246 16.71 21.97 -5.79
C ASN A 246 17.77 23.09 -5.62
N GLN A 247 18.41 23.56 -6.69
CA GLN A 247 19.38 24.62 -6.60
C GLN A 247 18.77 25.92 -6.07
N GLY A 248 19.43 26.51 -5.06
CA GLY A 248 18.91 27.73 -4.39
C GLY A 248 17.86 27.48 -3.31
N HIS A 249 17.40 26.24 -3.14
CA HIS A 249 16.41 25.87 -2.13
C HIS A 249 16.97 24.95 -1.04
N GLN A 250 18.20 24.44 -1.24
CA GLN A 250 18.88 23.61 -0.24
C GLN A 250 19.36 24.46 0.95
N SER A 251 19.50 23.79 2.09
CA SER A 251 20.18 24.41 3.24
C SER A 251 21.63 24.74 2.91
N GLU A 252 22.13 25.80 3.53
CA GLU A 252 23.51 26.22 3.38
C GLU A 252 24.50 25.12 3.77
N ARG A 253 25.51 24.93 2.94
CA ARG A 253 26.52 23.88 3.06
C ARG A 253 27.91 24.46 2.93
N THR A 254 28.88 23.79 3.53
CA THR A 254 30.27 24.26 3.58
C THR A 254 31.26 23.18 3.15
N GLY A 255 32.48 23.59 2.86
CA GLY A 255 33.58 22.69 2.51
C GLY A 255 33.37 21.95 1.19
N ILE A 256 33.76 20.70 1.13
CA ILE A 256 33.67 19.85 -0.07
C ILE A 256 32.22 19.56 -0.51
N TYR A 257 31.23 19.92 0.31
CA TYR A 257 29.83 19.71 0.02
C TYR A 257 29.09 21.00 -0.37
N ALA A 258 29.79 22.14 -0.48
CA ALA A 258 29.19 23.44 -0.78
C ALA A 258 28.33 23.41 -2.05
N ASP A 259 28.78 22.69 -3.07
CA ASP A 259 28.14 22.60 -4.38
C ASP A 259 27.21 21.38 -4.54
N THR A 260 26.91 20.66 -3.46
CA THR A 260 26.07 19.48 -3.55
C THR A 260 24.58 19.84 -3.38
N LEU A 261 23.72 19.20 -4.15
CA LEU A 261 22.29 19.45 -4.19
C LEU A 261 21.51 18.19 -3.79
N PRO A 262 20.40 18.32 -3.06
CA PRO A 262 19.46 17.20 -2.87
C PRO A 262 18.89 16.74 -4.21
N ALA A 263 18.74 15.43 -4.38
CA ALA A 263 18.12 14.86 -5.57
C ALA A 263 16.66 15.28 -5.69
N GLY A 264 16.20 15.46 -6.92
CA GLY A 264 14.78 15.58 -7.26
C GLY A 264 14.07 14.21 -7.22
N ARG A 265 12.89 14.14 -7.82
CA ARG A 265 12.14 12.88 -7.93
C ARG A 265 12.80 12.00 -8.99
N GLU A 266 12.90 10.71 -8.67
CA GLU A 266 13.29 9.72 -9.67
C GLU A 266 12.17 9.51 -10.69
N GLY A 267 12.57 9.25 -11.93
CA GLY A 267 11.64 8.75 -12.94
C GLY A 267 11.40 7.25 -12.79
N VAL A 268 10.52 6.73 -13.64
CA VAL A 268 10.18 5.30 -13.68
C VAL A 268 9.86 4.86 -15.10
N ILE A 269 10.19 3.61 -15.41
CA ILE A 269 9.70 2.90 -16.59
C ILE A 269 8.97 1.65 -16.11
N ASN A 270 7.67 1.56 -16.36
CA ASN A 270 6.86 0.39 -16.11
C ASN A 270 6.52 -0.31 -17.42
N LYS A 271 6.56 -1.64 -17.38
CA LYS A 271 6.16 -2.52 -18.48
C LYS A 271 5.40 -3.69 -17.87
N ASP A 272 4.13 -3.80 -18.22
CA ASP A 272 3.25 -4.76 -17.61
C ASP A 272 2.47 -5.52 -18.69
N ILE A 273 2.28 -6.80 -18.48
CA ILE A 273 1.34 -7.64 -19.22
C ILE A 273 0.68 -8.61 -18.25
N ASN A 274 -0.63 -8.72 -18.34
CA ASN A 274 -1.42 -9.62 -17.50
C ASN A 274 -2.51 -10.27 -18.34
N GLY A 275 -2.70 -11.56 -18.16
CA GLY A 275 -3.73 -12.35 -18.83
C GLY A 275 -4.47 -13.23 -17.85
N VAL A 276 -5.79 -13.31 -18.02
CA VAL A 276 -6.69 -14.19 -17.27
C VAL A 276 -7.50 -15.01 -18.27
N VAL A 277 -7.62 -16.30 -18.00
CA VAL A 277 -8.58 -17.18 -18.66
C VAL A 277 -9.55 -17.68 -17.60
N ARG A 278 -10.84 -17.51 -17.85
CA ARG A 278 -11.93 -17.94 -16.98
C ARG A 278 -12.74 -19.04 -17.67
N TRP A 279 -13.06 -20.06 -16.91
CA TRP A 279 -13.92 -21.17 -17.30
C TRP A 279 -15.11 -21.25 -16.34
N ASP A 280 -16.32 -20.99 -16.83
CA ASP A 280 -17.59 -21.14 -16.12
C ASP A 280 -18.10 -22.56 -16.34
N PHE A 281 -17.54 -23.56 -15.67
CA PHE A 281 -17.73 -24.98 -15.95
C PHE A 281 -19.06 -25.55 -15.45
N ALA A 282 -19.79 -24.82 -14.61
CA ALA A 282 -21.14 -25.13 -14.15
C ALA A 282 -21.84 -23.84 -13.69
N PRO A 283 -23.17 -23.84 -13.51
CA PRO A 283 -23.88 -22.70 -12.93
C PRO A 283 -23.24 -22.27 -11.61
N MET A 284 -22.95 -20.98 -11.46
CA MET A 284 -22.29 -20.38 -10.30
C MET A 284 -20.92 -20.98 -9.93
N GLN A 285 -20.27 -21.70 -10.83
CA GLN A 285 -18.94 -22.28 -10.62
C GLN A 285 -17.97 -21.77 -11.67
N SER A 286 -16.91 -21.13 -11.22
CA SER A 286 -15.90 -20.61 -12.13
C SER A 286 -14.47 -20.95 -11.69
N LEU A 287 -13.62 -21.20 -12.65
CA LEU A 287 -12.18 -21.36 -12.48
C LEU A 287 -11.45 -20.31 -13.28
N GLU A 288 -10.60 -19.52 -12.63
CA GLU A 288 -9.77 -18.51 -13.28
C GLU A 288 -8.31 -18.88 -13.18
N LEU A 289 -7.58 -18.82 -14.29
CA LEU A 289 -6.14 -18.93 -14.36
C LEU A 289 -5.56 -17.58 -14.79
N GLU A 290 -4.67 -17.04 -13.99
CA GLU A 290 -4.06 -15.74 -14.21
C GLU A 290 -2.53 -15.87 -14.31
N ALA A 291 -1.94 -15.13 -15.24
CA ALA A 291 -0.50 -14.95 -15.35
C ALA A 291 -0.16 -13.49 -15.61
N GLY A 292 0.76 -12.95 -14.83
CA GLY A 292 1.22 -11.57 -14.93
C GLY A 292 2.74 -11.47 -14.94
N TYR A 293 3.25 -10.55 -15.75
CA TYR A 293 4.64 -10.14 -15.75
C TYR A 293 4.72 -8.62 -15.73
N SER A 294 5.43 -8.08 -14.75
CA SER A 294 5.63 -6.64 -14.59
C SER A 294 7.11 -6.33 -14.38
N ARG A 295 7.55 -5.23 -14.95
CA ARG A 295 8.89 -4.70 -14.76
C ARG A 295 8.81 -3.21 -14.44
N GLN A 296 9.42 -2.82 -13.33
CA GLN A 296 9.55 -1.43 -12.91
C GLN A 296 11.04 -1.08 -12.82
N GLY A 297 11.48 -0.09 -13.59
CA GLY A 297 12.84 0.46 -13.51
C GLY A 297 12.79 1.91 -13.04
N ASN A 298 13.63 2.29 -12.07
CA ASN A 298 13.77 3.70 -11.73
C ASN A 298 14.63 4.43 -12.78
N LEU A 299 14.42 5.73 -12.92
CA LEU A 299 15.35 6.63 -13.61
C LEU A 299 15.98 7.52 -12.56
N TYR A 300 17.27 7.34 -12.34
CA TYR A 300 18.01 7.95 -11.26
C TYR A 300 18.09 9.47 -11.40
N SER A 301 17.80 10.20 -10.35
CA SER A 301 17.82 11.68 -10.31
C SER A 301 18.94 12.25 -9.44
N GLY A 302 19.83 11.41 -8.93
CA GLY A 302 20.89 11.82 -8.02
C GLY A 302 20.71 11.23 -6.63
N ASP A 303 21.59 11.62 -5.73
CA ASP A 303 21.65 11.14 -4.37
C ASP A 303 21.09 12.19 -3.40
N THR A 304 20.30 11.73 -2.43
CA THR A 304 19.83 12.59 -1.33
C THR A 304 20.92 12.97 -0.33
N GLN A 305 22.05 12.27 -0.35
CA GLN A 305 23.17 12.49 0.59
C GLN A 305 24.27 13.42 0.12
N ASN A 306 24.14 14.09 -1.03
CA ASN A 306 25.14 15.06 -1.48
C ASN A 306 26.37 14.57 -2.20
N THR A 307 26.25 13.55 -2.95
CA THR A 307 27.37 13.03 -3.72
C THR A 307 27.27 13.30 -5.19
N ASN A 308 26.41 14.28 -5.53
CA ASN A 308 26.20 14.72 -6.92
C ASN A 308 27.48 15.23 -7.59
N THR A 309 28.52 15.52 -6.83
CA THR A 309 29.88 15.81 -7.35
C THR A 309 30.63 14.56 -7.78
N ASN A 310 30.21 13.37 -7.36
CA ASN A 310 30.84 12.11 -7.71
C ASN A 310 30.56 11.76 -9.18
N GLN A 311 31.61 11.39 -9.93
CA GLN A 311 31.46 11.08 -11.35
C GLN A 311 30.52 9.90 -11.62
N ILE A 312 30.56 8.83 -10.80
CA ILE A 312 29.65 7.68 -10.94
C ILE A 312 28.20 8.10 -10.78
N VAL A 313 27.91 9.02 -9.85
CA VAL A 313 26.57 9.57 -9.66
C VAL A 313 26.14 10.34 -10.90
N LYS A 314 26.97 11.24 -11.40
CA LYS A 314 26.69 12.03 -12.61
C LYS A 314 26.47 11.15 -13.83
N ASP A 315 27.28 10.11 -14.01
CA ASP A 315 27.20 9.19 -15.15
C ASP A 315 25.90 8.37 -15.16
N ASN A 316 25.21 8.29 -14.02
CA ASN A 316 23.98 7.52 -13.88
C ASN A 316 22.69 8.35 -13.88
N TYR A 317 22.77 9.69 -13.97
CA TYR A 317 21.57 10.51 -14.12
C TYR A 317 20.70 10.04 -15.30
N GLY A 318 19.41 9.86 -15.06
CA GLY A 318 18.45 9.41 -16.06
C GLY A 318 18.59 7.95 -16.48
N LYS A 319 19.53 7.18 -15.91
CA LYS A 319 19.68 5.74 -16.16
C LYS A 319 18.97 4.90 -15.12
N GLU A 320 18.66 3.67 -15.49
CA GLU A 320 18.09 2.70 -14.56
C GLU A 320 19.17 2.15 -13.63
N THR A 321 19.03 2.41 -12.35
CA THR A 321 19.92 1.92 -11.28
C THR A 321 19.26 0.88 -10.38
N ASN A 322 17.95 0.73 -10.49
CA ASN A 322 17.15 -0.27 -9.79
C ASN A 322 16.07 -0.80 -10.73
N ARG A 323 15.86 -2.11 -10.75
CA ARG A 323 14.86 -2.81 -11.54
C ARG A 323 14.17 -3.85 -10.70
N LEU A 324 12.86 -3.77 -10.61
CA LEU A 324 12.02 -4.79 -10.02
C LEU A 324 11.34 -5.57 -11.15
N TYR A 325 11.46 -6.88 -11.11
CA TYR A 325 10.79 -7.82 -11.99
C TYR A 325 9.81 -8.62 -11.15
N ARG A 326 8.54 -8.57 -11.46
CA ARG A 326 7.49 -9.31 -10.76
C ARG A 326 6.81 -10.28 -11.71
N GLN A 327 6.72 -11.52 -11.32
CA GLN A 327 5.94 -12.58 -11.95
C GLN A 327 4.88 -13.05 -10.97
N SER A 328 3.64 -13.12 -11.42
CA SER A 328 2.52 -13.62 -10.62
C SER A 328 1.72 -14.64 -11.40
N TYR A 329 1.38 -15.72 -10.75
CA TYR A 329 0.55 -16.79 -11.29
C TYR A 329 -0.49 -17.14 -10.25
N SER A 330 -1.75 -17.20 -10.64
CA SER A 330 -2.80 -17.61 -9.70
C SER A 330 -3.84 -18.48 -10.36
N MET A 331 -4.46 -19.32 -9.53
CA MET A 331 -5.64 -20.07 -9.85
C MET A 331 -6.70 -19.76 -8.80
N THR A 332 -7.89 -19.37 -9.26
CA THR A 332 -9.01 -19.00 -8.40
C THR A 332 -10.22 -19.84 -8.76
N TRP A 333 -10.79 -20.53 -7.80
CA TRP A 333 -12.07 -21.20 -7.93
C TRP A 333 -13.09 -20.49 -7.05
N ASN A 334 -14.17 -19.99 -7.67
CA ASN A 334 -15.34 -19.45 -6.99
C ASN A 334 -16.51 -20.39 -7.22
N GLY A 335 -17.18 -20.76 -6.14
CA GLY A 335 -18.33 -21.64 -6.17
C GLY A 335 -19.53 -21.01 -5.48
N GLY A 336 -20.72 -21.26 -6.04
CA GLY A 336 -22.00 -20.93 -5.47
C GLY A 336 -22.95 -22.13 -5.57
N TRP A 337 -23.91 -22.21 -4.67
CA TRP A 337 -24.91 -23.28 -4.61
C TRP A 337 -26.30 -22.69 -4.35
N ASP A 338 -27.34 -23.40 -4.77
CA ASP A 338 -28.74 -22.98 -4.59
C ASP A 338 -29.12 -22.74 -3.13
N SER A 339 -28.40 -23.32 -2.17
CA SER A 339 -28.55 -23.05 -0.74
C SER A 339 -28.07 -21.67 -0.29
N GLY A 340 -27.53 -20.86 -1.20
CA GLY A 340 -26.88 -19.59 -0.88
C GLY A 340 -25.44 -19.73 -0.35
N LEU A 341 -24.94 -20.96 -0.16
CA LEU A 341 -23.54 -21.19 0.20
C LEU A 341 -22.63 -20.71 -0.93
N THR A 342 -21.55 -20.00 -0.58
CA THR A 342 -20.53 -19.58 -1.53
C THR A 342 -19.13 -19.92 -1.05
N THR A 343 -18.21 -20.13 -1.97
CA THR A 343 -16.80 -20.34 -1.65
C THR A 343 -15.89 -19.49 -2.55
N SER A 344 -14.75 -19.09 -1.99
CA SER A 344 -13.68 -18.47 -2.73
C SER A 344 -12.37 -19.15 -2.35
N ASN A 345 -11.72 -19.78 -3.32
CA ASN A 345 -10.48 -20.53 -3.09
C ASN A 345 -9.45 -20.10 -4.12
N TRP A 346 -8.25 -19.74 -3.67
CA TRP A 346 -7.21 -19.41 -4.61
C TRP A 346 -5.81 -19.82 -4.11
N VAL A 347 -4.94 -20.06 -5.05
CA VAL A 347 -3.51 -20.20 -4.86
C VAL A 347 -2.80 -19.17 -5.73
N GLN A 348 -1.81 -18.50 -5.15
CA GLN A 348 -0.95 -17.56 -5.87
C GLN A 348 0.52 -17.90 -5.63
N TYR A 349 1.30 -17.89 -6.69
CA TYR A 349 2.75 -17.85 -6.66
C TYR A 349 3.22 -16.50 -7.18
N GLU A 350 4.01 -15.80 -6.37
CA GLU A 350 4.65 -14.56 -6.78
C GLU A 350 6.17 -14.70 -6.68
N HIS A 351 6.89 -14.28 -7.71
CA HIS A 351 8.33 -14.19 -7.71
C HIS A 351 8.75 -12.77 -8.08
N THR A 352 9.53 -12.15 -7.20
CA THR A 352 10.08 -10.81 -7.42
C THR A 352 11.60 -10.86 -7.39
N ARG A 353 12.22 -10.34 -8.44
CA ARG A 353 13.66 -10.05 -8.48
C ARG A 353 13.88 -8.56 -8.40
N ASN A 354 14.60 -8.10 -7.38
CA ASN A 354 15.09 -6.75 -7.25
C ASN A 354 16.56 -6.71 -7.66
N SER A 355 16.83 -6.16 -8.84
CA SER A 355 18.17 -5.99 -9.40
C SER A 355 18.58 -4.53 -9.27
N ARG A 356 19.59 -4.24 -8.43
CA ARG A 356 20.00 -2.86 -8.16
C ARG A 356 21.52 -2.70 -8.17
N MET A 357 21.97 -1.50 -8.54
CA MET A 357 23.39 -1.15 -8.47
C MET A 357 23.86 -1.20 -7.02
N ARG A 358 25.07 -1.70 -6.82
CA ARG A 358 25.69 -1.80 -5.50
C ARG A 358 25.97 -0.44 -4.92
N GLU A 359 25.43 -0.22 -3.75
CA GLU A 359 25.64 0.98 -2.95
C GLU A 359 26.77 0.79 -1.95
N GLY A 360 27.32 1.90 -1.50
CA GLY A 360 28.26 1.93 -0.40
C GLY A 360 27.59 1.67 0.96
N LEU A 361 28.39 1.83 2.00
CA LEU A 361 27.97 1.58 3.37
C LEU A 361 27.13 2.75 3.92
N ALA A 362 26.20 2.44 4.82
CA ALA A 362 25.39 3.41 5.53
C ALA A 362 26.25 4.48 6.24
N GLY A 363 25.70 5.69 6.32
CA GLY A 363 26.30 6.79 7.05
C GLY A 363 27.52 7.46 6.42
N GLY A 364 27.82 7.18 5.19
CA GLY A 364 28.90 7.88 4.48
C GLY A 364 28.83 7.72 2.98
N THR A 365 28.42 6.55 2.55
CA THR A 365 28.37 6.21 1.14
C THR A 365 27.10 5.41 0.78
N GLU A 366 26.17 5.26 1.71
CA GLU A 366 24.89 4.64 1.46
C GLU A 366 24.11 5.48 0.44
N GLY A 367 23.51 4.82 -0.56
CA GLY A 367 22.86 5.49 -1.67
C GLY A 367 23.82 5.97 -2.77
N ILE A 368 25.13 5.94 -2.55
CA ILE A 368 26.15 6.21 -3.57
C ILE A 368 26.57 4.90 -4.20
N PHE A 369 26.61 4.88 -5.51
CA PHE A 369 27.13 3.72 -6.21
C PHE A 369 28.65 3.61 -6.03
N SER A 370 29.07 2.44 -5.60
CA SER A 370 30.50 2.10 -5.51
C SER A 370 31.03 1.46 -6.81
N SER A 371 30.14 1.02 -7.68
CA SER A 371 30.43 0.42 -8.97
C SER A 371 29.18 0.40 -9.85
N ASP A 372 29.33 0.12 -11.13
CA ASP A 372 28.29 -0.12 -12.12
C ASP A 372 27.69 -1.54 -12.05
N LYS A 373 28.13 -2.35 -11.09
CA LYS A 373 27.68 -3.73 -10.93
C LYS A 373 26.34 -3.78 -10.22
N PHE A 374 25.44 -4.62 -10.73
CA PHE A 374 24.17 -4.95 -10.11
C PHE A 374 24.30 -6.13 -9.14
N SER A 375 23.42 -6.17 -8.17
CA SER A 375 23.18 -7.32 -7.30
C SER A 375 21.68 -7.60 -7.24
N ASP A 376 21.35 -8.89 -7.14
CA ASP A 376 19.97 -9.34 -7.15
C ASP A 376 19.53 -9.79 -5.76
N ILE A 377 18.29 -9.47 -5.42
CA ILE A 377 17.54 -10.02 -4.31
C ILE A 377 16.35 -10.75 -4.94
N ASP A 378 16.25 -12.05 -4.69
CA ASP A 378 15.13 -12.87 -5.14
C ASP A 378 14.18 -13.14 -3.97
N LEU A 379 12.90 -12.90 -4.18
CA LEU A 379 11.81 -13.17 -3.25
C LEU A 379 10.78 -14.06 -3.94
N SER A 380 10.35 -15.12 -3.28
CA SER A 380 9.27 -15.99 -3.74
C SER A 380 8.25 -16.17 -2.63
N ASP A 381 6.98 -15.99 -2.99
CA ASP A 381 5.84 -16.19 -2.11
C ASP A 381 4.88 -17.23 -2.70
N VAL A 382 4.41 -18.13 -1.86
CA VAL A 382 3.27 -19.01 -2.15
C VAL A 382 2.18 -18.68 -1.15
N LEU A 383 1.01 -18.34 -1.65
CA LEU A 383 -0.16 -17.99 -0.85
C LEU A 383 -1.31 -18.91 -1.22
N LEU A 384 -1.98 -19.44 -0.21
CA LEU A 384 -3.20 -20.23 -0.32
C LEU A 384 -4.28 -19.54 0.50
N HIS A 385 -5.49 -19.47 -0.04
CA HIS A 385 -6.68 -18.96 0.64
C HIS A 385 -7.88 -19.84 0.32
N SER A 386 -8.65 -20.14 1.33
CA SER A 386 -9.93 -20.85 1.18
C SER A 386 -10.93 -20.25 2.14
N GLU A 387 -12.08 -19.85 1.62
CA GLU A 387 -13.16 -19.24 2.37
C GLU A 387 -14.49 -19.86 1.94
N VAL A 388 -15.36 -20.11 2.92
CA VAL A 388 -16.75 -20.53 2.71
C VAL A 388 -17.68 -19.60 3.47
N ASN A 389 -18.75 -19.15 2.83
CA ASN A 389 -19.81 -18.34 3.41
C ASN A 389 -21.09 -19.18 3.46
N ILE A 390 -21.64 -19.31 4.65
CA ILE A 390 -22.76 -20.20 4.97
C ILE A 390 -23.91 -19.34 5.50
N PRO A 391 -24.98 -19.13 4.70
CA PRO A 391 -26.18 -18.49 5.22
C PRO A 391 -26.88 -19.43 6.23
N ILE A 392 -27.22 -18.89 7.39
CA ILE A 392 -27.87 -19.61 8.49
C ILE A 392 -29.07 -18.80 8.95
N ASP A 393 -30.22 -19.43 8.90
CA ASP A 393 -31.48 -18.91 9.44
C ASP A 393 -31.87 -19.73 10.67
N PHE A 394 -31.44 -19.28 11.85
CA PHE A 394 -31.72 -20.00 13.12
C PHE A 394 -32.38 -19.07 14.14
N VAL A 395 -31.64 -18.31 14.93
CA VAL A 395 -32.21 -17.32 15.89
C VAL A 395 -32.25 -15.95 15.24
N PHE A 396 -31.27 -15.66 14.44
CA PHE A 396 -31.12 -14.46 13.61
C PHE A 396 -30.80 -14.91 12.20
N ASN A 397 -31.14 -14.11 11.23
CA ASN A 397 -30.54 -14.24 9.92
C ASN A 397 -29.04 -13.93 10.01
N GLN A 398 -28.22 -14.81 9.52
CA GLN A 398 -26.77 -14.63 9.65
C GLN A 398 -26.03 -15.28 8.48
N ASN A 399 -24.83 -14.79 8.22
CA ASN A 399 -23.93 -15.35 7.22
C ASN A 399 -22.58 -15.65 7.87
N LEU A 400 -22.34 -16.92 8.16
CA LEU A 400 -21.11 -17.38 8.79
C LEU A 400 -20.02 -17.58 7.74
N THR A 401 -18.91 -16.88 7.88
CA THR A 401 -17.71 -17.03 7.09
C THR A 401 -16.68 -17.83 7.86
N LEU A 402 -16.17 -18.90 7.26
CA LEU A 402 -15.04 -19.68 7.78
C LEU A 402 -13.94 -19.70 6.74
N GLY A 403 -12.68 -19.51 7.17
CA GLY A 403 -11.60 -19.52 6.23
C GLY A 403 -10.25 -19.96 6.81
N THR A 404 -9.36 -20.30 5.90
CA THR A 404 -7.96 -20.67 6.19
C THR A 404 -7.04 -20.07 5.15
N GLU A 405 -5.85 -19.69 5.60
CA GLU A 405 -4.79 -19.18 4.75
C GLU A 405 -3.45 -19.83 5.08
N TRP A 406 -2.60 -19.94 4.09
CA TRP A 406 -1.21 -20.31 4.27
C TRP A 406 -0.33 -19.46 3.36
N ASN A 407 0.74 -18.93 3.94
CA ASN A 407 1.72 -18.13 3.22
C ASN A 407 3.11 -18.67 3.52
N GLN A 408 3.91 -18.89 2.49
CA GLN A 408 5.34 -19.19 2.62
C GLN A 408 6.14 -18.17 1.82
N GLN A 409 7.00 -17.45 2.52
CA GLN A 409 7.90 -16.47 1.94
C GLN A 409 9.35 -16.95 2.01
N LYS A 410 10.06 -16.90 0.88
CA LYS A 410 11.47 -17.27 0.75
C LYS A 410 12.25 -16.16 0.08
N MET A 411 13.34 -15.73 0.68
CA MET A 411 14.20 -14.67 0.16
C MET A 411 15.64 -15.16 0.04
N LYS A 412 16.31 -14.71 -1.02
CA LYS A 412 17.75 -14.85 -1.23
C LYS A 412 18.36 -13.48 -1.45
N ASP A 413 19.20 -13.03 -0.52
CA ASP A 413 19.91 -11.74 -0.60
C ASP A 413 21.40 -11.95 -0.33
N LEU A 414 22.18 -12.01 -1.40
CA LEU A 414 23.64 -12.16 -1.33
C LEU A 414 24.33 -10.84 -0.95
N SER A 415 23.73 -9.71 -1.27
CA SER A 415 24.38 -8.40 -1.11
C SER A 415 24.34 -7.91 0.33
N SER A 416 23.19 -7.99 0.99
CA SER A 416 23.03 -7.51 2.37
C SER A 416 23.66 -8.47 3.37
N ASN A 417 23.54 -9.79 3.15
CA ASN A 417 24.15 -10.79 4.01
C ASN A 417 25.64 -11.01 3.70
N GLY A 418 26.12 -10.51 2.59
CA GLY A 418 27.53 -10.62 2.16
C GLY A 418 28.40 -9.41 2.47
N GLN A 419 27.91 -8.39 3.18
CA GLN A 419 28.75 -7.24 3.55
C GLN A 419 29.95 -7.67 4.39
N THR A 420 31.12 -7.15 4.02
CA THR A 420 32.36 -7.39 4.77
C THR A 420 32.41 -6.56 6.04
N PHE A 421 32.88 -7.16 7.13
CA PHE A 421 33.03 -6.45 8.39
C PHE A 421 34.31 -5.64 8.43
N MET A 422 34.19 -4.41 8.85
CA MET A 422 35.31 -3.52 9.09
C MET A 422 35.75 -3.50 10.55
N GLY A 423 34.95 -4.03 11.46
CA GLY A 423 35.13 -3.92 12.90
C GLY A 423 35.41 -5.23 13.64
N GLY A 424 35.66 -6.34 12.94
CA GLY A 424 35.88 -7.65 13.56
C GLY A 424 34.63 -8.50 13.68
N PRO A 425 34.70 -9.68 14.30
CA PRO A 425 33.58 -10.61 14.40
C PRO A 425 32.44 -10.04 15.27
N ILE A 426 31.21 -10.30 14.87
CA ILE A 426 30.00 -9.91 15.61
C ILE A 426 29.54 -11.11 16.43
N PRO A 427 29.40 -10.99 17.77
CA PRO A 427 28.88 -12.04 18.62
C PRO A 427 27.49 -12.50 18.15
N GLY A 428 27.26 -13.83 18.11
CA GLY A 428 26.00 -14.39 17.65
C GLY A 428 25.82 -14.45 16.13
N SER A 429 26.74 -13.87 15.35
CA SER A 429 26.73 -13.91 13.90
C SER A 429 27.87 -14.76 13.36
N ASN A 430 27.58 -15.63 12.38
CA ASN A 430 28.61 -16.33 11.63
C ASN A 430 29.16 -15.39 10.54
N SER A 431 30.23 -14.66 10.87
CA SER A 431 30.82 -13.64 9.98
C SER A 431 31.45 -14.21 8.72
N THR A 432 31.76 -15.50 8.67
CA THR A 432 32.44 -16.16 7.55
C THR A 432 31.51 -16.93 6.61
N ASN A 433 30.40 -17.44 7.10
CA ASN A 433 29.45 -18.27 6.34
C ASN A 433 28.00 -17.85 6.60
N ARG A 434 27.70 -16.56 6.47
CA ARG A 434 26.33 -16.07 6.62
C ARG A 434 25.44 -16.59 5.50
N SER A 435 24.27 -17.14 5.87
CA SER A 435 23.31 -17.62 4.91
C SER A 435 22.65 -16.44 4.16
N PRO A 436 22.64 -16.45 2.83
CA PRO A 436 21.88 -15.48 2.05
C PRO A 436 20.38 -15.77 2.04
N TYR A 437 19.94 -16.88 2.62
CA TYR A 437 18.57 -17.33 2.59
C TYR A 437 17.85 -17.00 3.89
N SER A 438 16.62 -16.50 3.74
CA SER A 438 15.67 -16.27 4.83
C SER A 438 14.32 -16.83 4.42
N GLN A 439 13.56 -17.37 5.35
CA GLN A 439 12.20 -17.84 5.09
C GLN A 439 11.31 -17.70 6.31
N ALA A 440 10.03 -17.53 6.08
CA ALA A 440 8.98 -17.58 7.08
C ALA A 440 7.71 -18.20 6.51
N GLU A 441 6.90 -18.77 7.38
CA GLU A 441 5.58 -19.33 7.05
C GLU A 441 4.55 -18.77 8.02
N ILE A 442 3.35 -18.53 7.51
CA ILE A 442 2.19 -18.13 8.32
C ILE A 442 1.05 -19.07 7.95
N PHE A 443 0.46 -19.69 8.95
CA PHE A 443 -0.79 -20.41 8.83
C PHE A 443 -1.87 -19.68 9.60
N SER A 444 -3.05 -19.50 9.01
CA SER A 444 -4.14 -18.74 9.60
C SER A 444 -5.47 -19.47 9.51
N LEU A 445 -6.28 -19.29 10.54
CA LEU A 445 -7.69 -19.69 10.57
C LEU A 445 -8.51 -18.47 10.96
N PHE A 446 -9.66 -18.28 10.34
CA PHE A 446 -10.56 -17.19 10.72
C PHE A 446 -12.03 -17.60 10.63
N ALA A 447 -12.83 -16.97 11.47
CA ALA A 447 -14.28 -17.07 11.48
C ALA A 447 -14.87 -15.69 11.70
N GLU A 448 -15.89 -15.35 10.93
CA GLU A 448 -16.67 -14.12 11.07
C GLU A 448 -18.14 -14.44 10.89
N ASP A 449 -19.01 -13.78 11.65
CA ASP A 449 -20.44 -13.98 11.51
C ASP A 449 -21.16 -12.64 11.35
N ASN A 450 -21.86 -12.47 10.24
CA ASN A 450 -22.65 -11.27 9.99
C ASN A 450 -24.09 -11.54 10.42
N MET A 451 -24.48 -11.01 11.58
CA MET A 451 -25.73 -11.29 12.27
C MET A 451 -26.68 -10.09 12.17
N GLU A 452 -27.86 -10.29 11.59
CA GLU A 452 -28.95 -9.32 11.62
C GLU A 452 -29.75 -9.52 12.92
N LEU A 453 -29.38 -8.74 13.95
CA LEU A 453 -30.07 -8.84 15.24
C LEU A 453 -31.50 -8.25 15.20
N THR A 454 -31.66 -7.20 14.38
CA THR A 454 -32.95 -6.57 14.03
C THR A 454 -32.81 -5.96 12.64
N ASP A 455 -33.92 -5.56 12.00
CA ASP A 455 -33.95 -4.90 10.69
C ASP A 455 -33.02 -3.66 10.59
N SER A 456 -32.65 -3.07 11.73
CA SER A 456 -31.76 -1.88 11.78
C SER A 456 -30.45 -2.13 12.50
N THR A 457 -30.19 -3.36 12.99
CA THR A 457 -29.01 -3.68 13.81
C THR A 457 -28.25 -4.85 13.22
N MET A 458 -27.06 -4.58 12.72
CA MET A 458 -26.13 -5.59 12.23
C MET A 458 -24.92 -5.70 13.16
N LEU A 459 -24.61 -6.90 13.63
CA LEU A 459 -23.46 -7.21 14.47
C LEU A 459 -22.54 -8.19 13.75
N THR A 460 -21.26 -7.89 13.69
CA THR A 460 -20.26 -8.74 13.04
C THR A 460 -19.10 -9.05 13.99
N PRO A 461 -19.20 -10.10 14.81
CA PRO A 461 -18.07 -10.66 15.55
C PRO A 461 -17.14 -11.41 14.60
N GLY A 462 -15.86 -11.38 14.90
CA GLY A 462 -14.82 -12.09 14.15
C GLY A 462 -13.68 -12.54 15.05
N LEU A 463 -13.03 -13.62 14.68
CA LEU A 463 -11.83 -14.12 15.33
C LEU A 463 -10.87 -14.69 14.30
N ARG A 464 -9.64 -14.24 14.33
CA ARG A 464 -8.56 -14.77 13.52
C ARG A 464 -7.43 -15.29 14.39
N PHE A 465 -6.90 -16.44 14.03
CA PHE A 465 -5.70 -17.05 14.60
C PHE A 465 -4.62 -17.12 13.53
N ASP A 466 -3.41 -16.64 13.86
CA ASP A 466 -2.23 -16.72 13.00
C ASP A 466 -1.10 -17.44 13.74
N HIS A 467 -0.48 -18.42 13.11
CA HIS A 467 0.75 -19.07 13.55
C HIS A 467 1.89 -18.72 12.61
N HIS A 468 2.84 -17.93 13.09
CA HIS A 468 4.04 -17.56 12.33
C HIS A 468 5.22 -18.41 12.77
N SER A 469 5.97 -18.98 11.82
CA SER A 469 7.06 -19.93 12.09
C SER A 469 8.19 -19.39 12.97
N ILE A 470 8.34 -18.05 13.09
CA ILE A 470 9.40 -17.41 13.90
C ILE A 470 8.80 -16.81 15.18
N VAL A 471 7.76 -15.99 15.06
CA VAL A 471 7.24 -15.20 16.21
C VAL A 471 6.07 -15.88 16.93
N GLY A 472 5.64 -17.07 16.49
CA GLY A 472 4.62 -17.87 17.18
C GLY A 472 3.19 -17.45 16.89
N ASN A 473 2.34 -17.54 17.89
CA ASN A 473 0.89 -17.43 17.77
C ASN A 473 0.39 -16.02 18.02
N ASN A 474 -0.63 -15.61 17.27
CA ASN A 474 -1.38 -14.37 17.49
C ASN A 474 -2.88 -14.63 17.35
N TRP A 475 -3.67 -13.95 18.15
CA TRP A 475 -5.13 -13.93 18.10
C TRP A 475 -5.60 -12.52 17.81
N SER A 476 -6.47 -12.37 16.82
CA SER A 476 -7.02 -11.09 16.38
C SER A 476 -8.56 -11.12 16.47
N PRO A 477 -9.15 -10.84 17.65
CA PRO A 477 -10.59 -10.67 17.78
C PRO A 477 -11.05 -9.37 17.15
N SER A 478 -12.27 -9.36 16.61
CA SER A 478 -12.94 -8.18 16.07
C SER A 478 -14.43 -8.17 16.41
N LEU A 479 -14.99 -6.97 16.53
CA LEU A 479 -16.41 -6.76 16.71
C LEU A 479 -16.81 -5.46 16.00
N ASN A 480 -17.71 -5.55 15.04
CA ASN A 480 -18.29 -4.40 14.35
C ASN A 480 -19.80 -4.36 14.58
N LEU A 481 -20.33 -3.15 14.72
CA LEU A 481 -21.76 -2.88 14.89
C LEU A 481 -22.18 -1.80 13.91
N SER A 482 -23.27 -2.02 13.20
CA SER A 482 -23.98 -1.02 12.42
C SER A 482 -25.40 -0.92 12.96
N GLN A 483 -25.82 0.29 13.36
CA GLN A 483 -27.12 0.58 13.92
C GLN A 483 -27.82 1.70 13.16
N GLY A 484 -28.91 1.39 12.49
CA GLY A 484 -29.82 2.38 11.91
C GLY A 484 -30.49 3.22 13.00
N LEU A 485 -30.53 4.52 12.83
CA LEU A 485 -31.16 5.50 13.72
C LEU A 485 -32.20 6.29 12.90
N GLY A 486 -33.40 5.72 12.76
CA GLY A 486 -34.36 6.19 11.77
C GLY A 486 -33.92 5.87 10.33
N ASP A 487 -34.48 6.61 9.38
CA ASP A 487 -34.29 6.30 7.95
C ASP A 487 -32.99 6.88 7.35
N ASP A 488 -32.43 7.91 7.97
CA ASP A 488 -31.37 8.71 7.38
C ASP A 488 -29.99 8.53 8.06
N PHE A 489 -29.96 8.09 9.32
CA PHE A 489 -28.72 8.01 10.10
C PHE A 489 -28.31 6.57 10.40
N THR A 490 -27.01 6.33 10.36
CA THR A 490 -26.42 5.07 10.79
C THR A 490 -25.25 5.33 11.75
N LEU A 491 -25.33 4.76 12.94
CA LEU A 491 -24.23 4.70 13.89
C LEU A 491 -23.40 3.45 13.59
N LYS A 492 -22.11 3.62 13.40
CA LYS A 492 -21.18 2.54 13.09
C LYS A 492 -20.06 2.52 14.15
N MET A 493 -19.77 1.37 14.71
CA MET A 493 -18.75 1.19 15.72
C MET A 493 -17.93 -0.04 15.43
N GLY A 494 -16.66 -0.03 15.80
CA GLY A 494 -15.80 -1.18 15.65
C GLY A 494 -14.64 -1.19 16.65
N ILE A 495 -14.26 -2.40 17.04
CA ILE A 495 -13.03 -2.67 17.78
C ILE A 495 -12.41 -3.96 17.26
N ALA A 496 -11.10 -3.93 16.99
CA ALA A 496 -10.38 -5.11 16.56
C ALA A 496 -8.90 -5.06 16.93
N GLN A 497 -8.30 -6.21 17.11
CA GLN A 497 -6.86 -6.33 17.18
C GLN A 497 -6.30 -6.63 15.79
N ALA A 498 -5.40 -5.78 15.30
CA ALA A 498 -4.63 -5.98 14.09
C ALA A 498 -3.24 -6.52 14.42
N TYR A 499 -2.61 -7.17 13.45
CA TYR A 499 -1.38 -7.91 13.60
C TYR A 499 -0.41 -7.63 12.45
N LYS A 500 0.89 -7.54 12.76
CA LYS A 500 1.97 -7.49 11.78
C LYS A 500 3.18 -8.27 12.26
N ALA A 501 3.58 -9.27 11.52
CA ALA A 501 4.82 -10.00 11.75
C ALA A 501 6.05 -9.14 11.35
N PRO A 502 7.20 -9.31 12.00
CA PRO A 502 8.44 -8.72 11.54
C PRO A 502 8.83 -9.26 10.16
N SER A 503 9.52 -8.44 9.39
CA SER A 503 10.02 -8.83 8.06
C SER A 503 11.15 -9.84 8.15
N LEU A 504 11.44 -10.54 7.04
CA LEU A 504 12.58 -11.45 6.94
C LEU A 504 13.93 -10.78 7.24
N TYR A 505 14.06 -9.47 6.99
CA TYR A 505 15.26 -8.72 7.35
C TYR A 505 15.36 -8.45 8.86
N GLN A 506 14.24 -8.16 9.50
CA GLN A 506 14.22 -7.83 10.92
C GLN A 506 14.51 -9.04 11.81
N THR A 507 14.07 -10.22 11.39
CA THR A 507 14.29 -11.46 12.16
C THR A 507 15.59 -12.19 11.83
N ASN A 508 16.27 -11.86 10.73
CA ASN A 508 17.46 -12.60 10.31
C ASN A 508 18.75 -12.05 10.94
N PRO A 509 19.40 -12.75 11.89
CA PRO A 509 20.64 -12.30 12.52
C PRO A 509 21.83 -12.26 11.54
N ASN A 510 21.71 -12.87 10.36
CA ASN A 510 22.71 -12.77 9.31
C ASN A 510 22.55 -11.50 8.46
N TYR A 511 21.41 -10.79 8.57
CA TYR A 511 21.24 -9.46 7.98
C TYR A 511 21.95 -8.43 8.84
N ILE A 512 23.00 -7.83 8.29
CA ILE A 512 23.84 -6.87 9.01
C ILE A 512 24.10 -5.68 8.11
N LEU A 513 23.72 -4.51 8.58
CA LEU A 513 23.94 -3.22 7.92
C LEU A 513 25.03 -2.47 8.69
N TYR A 514 26.11 -2.07 8.00
CA TYR A 514 27.22 -1.35 8.60
C TYR A 514 27.14 0.14 8.31
N SER A 515 27.40 0.97 9.33
CA SER A 515 27.65 2.40 9.20
C SER A 515 29.04 2.78 9.69
N LYS A 516 29.71 3.69 8.98
CA LYS A 516 30.99 4.29 9.37
C LYS A 516 30.88 5.27 10.55
N GLY A 517 29.74 5.36 11.20
CA GLY A 517 29.48 6.22 12.36
C GLY A 517 28.44 7.29 12.14
N GLN A 518 28.15 7.66 10.91
CA GLN A 518 27.19 8.72 10.61
C GLN A 518 25.72 8.28 10.75
N GLY A 519 25.43 6.97 10.62
CA GLY A 519 24.11 6.38 10.92
C GLY A 519 23.94 5.91 12.38
N CYS A 520 25.01 5.96 13.20
CA CYS A 520 24.99 5.43 14.55
C CYS A 520 24.34 6.37 15.55
N TYR A 521 23.65 5.81 16.55
CA TYR A 521 23.10 6.61 17.66
C TYR A 521 24.21 7.18 18.54
N ALA A 522 23.95 8.34 19.13
CA ALA A 522 24.89 9.02 20.02
C ALA A 522 25.14 8.29 21.35
N SER A 523 24.28 7.33 21.70
CA SER A 523 24.44 6.44 22.86
C SER A 523 25.63 5.50 22.74
N GLY A 524 26.10 5.24 21.51
CA GLY A 524 27.27 4.40 21.26
C GLY A 524 28.57 5.13 21.45
N THR A 525 29.62 4.39 21.74
CA THR A 525 30.99 4.88 21.92
C THR A 525 31.97 4.38 20.86
N GLY A 526 31.48 3.58 19.91
CA GLY A 526 32.27 3.02 18.82
C GLY A 526 32.53 4.03 17.70
N VAL A 527 33.53 3.75 16.88
CA VAL A 527 33.86 4.53 15.69
C VAL A 527 32.86 4.31 14.56
N GLY A 528 32.15 3.18 14.60
CA GLY A 528 31.09 2.79 13.66
C GLY A 528 30.08 1.91 14.36
N CYS A 529 29.09 1.45 13.63
CA CYS A 529 28.07 0.57 14.18
C CYS A 529 27.52 -0.41 13.15
N TYR A 530 26.97 -1.48 13.67
CA TYR A 530 26.17 -2.47 12.95
C TYR A 530 24.74 -2.44 13.41
N MET A 531 23.79 -2.62 12.48
CA MET A 531 22.40 -2.98 12.77
C MET A 531 22.22 -4.43 12.33
N MET A 532 21.72 -5.27 13.20
CA MET A 532 21.48 -6.69 12.90
C MET A 532 20.03 -7.11 13.15
N GLY A 533 19.63 -8.19 12.50
CA GLY A 533 18.34 -8.83 12.76
C GLY A 533 18.26 -9.42 14.17
N ASN A 534 17.03 -9.65 14.63
CA ASN A 534 16.71 -10.14 15.97
C ASN A 534 15.67 -11.26 15.88
N GLU A 535 16.05 -12.48 16.22
CA GLU A 535 15.14 -13.64 16.22
C GLU A 535 14.13 -13.61 17.37
N ASP A 536 14.38 -12.83 18.42
CA ASP A 536 13.52 -12.71 19.61
C ASP A 536 12.43 -11.63 19.46
N LEU A 537 12.28 -11.03 18.27
CA LEU A 537 11.23 -10.05 18.02
C LEU A 537 9.85 -10.67 18.19
N LYS A 538 8.97 -9.90 18.81
CA LYS A 538 7.53 -10.16 18.85
C LYS A 538 6.84 -9.50 17.66
N ALA A 539 5.69 -10.03 17.29
CA ALA A 539 4.81 -9.37 16.34
C ALA A 539 4.30 -8.04 16.89
N GLU A 540 4.15 -7.06 16.00
CA GLU A 540 3.44 -5.83 16.31
C GLU A 540 1.94 -6.12 16.41
N THR A 541 1.27 -5.56 17.41
CA THR A 541 -0.19 -5.61 17.52
C THR A 541 -0.76 -4.22 17.75
N SER A 542 -1.97 -4.00 17.26
CA SER A 542 -2.68 -2.73 17.44
C SER A 542 -4.14 -2.99 17.77
N VAL A 543 -4.63 -2.36 18.83
CA VAL A 543 -6.08 -2.35 19.12
C VAL A 543 -6.68 -1.12 18.46
N ASN A 544 -7.43 -1.34 17.40
CA ASN A 544 -8.09 -0.32 16.59
C ASN A 544 -9.53 -0.14 17.06
N LYS A 545 -9.93 1.10 17.30
CA LYS A 545 -11.26 1.49 17.79
C LYS A 545 -11.81 2.59 16.89
N GLU A 546 -13.09 2.50 16.54
CA GLU A 546 -13.78 3.50 15.73
C GLU A 546 -15.20 3.71 16.20
N ILE A 547 -15.66 4.95 16.11
CA ILE A 547 -17.05 5.33 16.23
C ILE A 547 -17.35 6.34 15.14
N GLY A 548 -18.33 6.06 14.30
CA GLY A 548 -18.72 6.91 13.18
C GLY A 548 -20.24 7.11 13.14
N LEU A 549 -20.66 8.29 12.74
CA LEU A 549 -22.04 8.61 12.41
C LEU A 549 -22.11 8.99 10.94
N GLU A 550 -23.03 8.36 10.22
CA GLU A 550 -23.27 8.59 8.80
C GLU A 550 -24.71 9.07 8.61
N PHE A 551 -24.88 10.09 7.81
CA PHE A 551 -26.16 10.58 7.29
C PHE A 551 -26.22 10.29 5.79
N LYS A 552 -27.31 9.72 5.30
CA LYS A 552 -27.52 9.45 3.88
C LYS A 552 -28.98 9.72 3.52
N ARG A 553 -29.23 10.66 2.60
CA ARG A 553 -30.56 10.99 2.10
C ARG A 553 -30.48 11.75 0.78
N ASP A 554 -31.30 11.36 -0.20
CA ASP A 554 -31.48 12.09 -1.47
C ASP A 554 -30.14 12.43 -2.18
N GLY A 555 -29.19 11.49 -2.18
CA GLY A 555 -27.84 11.68 -2.75
C GLY A 555 -26.85 12.45 -1.85
N TRP A 556 -27.32 13.02 -0.71
CA TRP A 556 -26.43 13.53 0.33
C TRP A 556 -25.78 12.38 1.09
N LEU A 557 -24.51 12.51 1.34
CA LEU A 557 -23.78 11.66 2.26
C LEU A 557 -22.91 12.54 3.15
N ALA A 558 -23.09 12.44 4.46
CA ALA A 558 -22.23 13.09 5.42
C ALA A 558 -21.79 12.08 6.49
N GLY A 559 -20.50 11.89 6.67
CA GLY A 559 -19.96 10.97 7.65
C GLY A 559 -18.84 11.60 8.46
N VAL A 560 -18.80 11.30 9.75
CA VAL A 560 -17.67 11.62 10.62
C VAL A 560 -17.32 10.41 11.46
N THR A 561 -16.04 10.12 11.55
CA THR A 561 -15.49 8.98 12.30
C THR A 561 -14.35 9.43 13.19
N TRP A 562 -14.47 9.17 14.48
CA TRP A 562 -13.31 9.19 15.38
C TRP A 562 -12.64 7.82 15.35
N PHE A 563 -11.31 7.81 15.31
CA PHE A 563 -10.53 6.58 15.37
C PHE A 563 -9.38 6.70 16.36
N ARG A 564 -9.00 5.55 16.94
CA ARG A 564 -7.85 5.42 17.81
C ARG A 564 -7.22 4.04 17.67
N ASN A 565 -5.91 4.01 17.44
CA ASN A 565 -5.09 2.82 17.31
C ASN A 565 -4.02 2.82 18.41
N ASP A 566 -4.14 1.88 19.35
CA ASP A 566 -3.18 1.69 20.43
C ASP A 566 -2.25 0.53 20.07
N TYR A 567 -0.98 0.85 19.80
CA TYR A 567 0.05 -0.12 19.44
C TYR A 567 0.77 -0.71 20.62
N LYS A 568 1.15 -1.98 20.46
CA LYS A 568 2.10 -2.71 21.32
C LYS A 568 3.18 -3.36 20.46
N ASP A 569 4.37 -3.44 21.04
CA ASP A 569 5.51 -4.16 20.47
C ASP A 569 5.88 -3.70 19.04
N LYS A 570 5.69 -2.38 18.73
CA LYS A 570 6.10 -1.83 17.44
C LYS A 570 7.59 -2.03 17.23
N ILE A 571 8.00 -2.49 16.04
CA ILE A 571 9.39 -2.79 15.75
C ILE A 571 10.09 -1.55 15.21
N GLU A 572 11.16 -1.14 15.90
CA GLU A 572 12.04 -0.03 15.51
C GLU A 572 13.51 -0.41 15.68
N ALA A 573 14.40 0.41 15.15
CA ALA A 573 15.82 0.26 15.42
C ALA A 573 16.13 0.61 16.87
N GLY A 574 16.81 -0.29 17.58
CA GLY A 574 17.20 -0.08 18.98
C GLY A 574 18.08 1.16 19.16
N TYR A 575 17.83 1.93 20.21
CA TYR A 575 18.54 3.18 20.48
C TYR A 575 19.84 3.00 21.27
N ALA A 576 20.03 1.85 21.90
CA ALA A 576 21.22 1.53 22.69
C ALA A 576 21.99 0.36 22.05
N PRO A 577 23.33 0.40 22.07
CA PRO A 577 24.11 -0.73 21.60
C PRO A 577 23.93 -1.95 22.51
N ILE A 578 23.71 -3.11 21.93
CA ILE A 578 23.65 -4.40 22.64
C ILE A 578 25.04 -4.98 22.93
N GLY A 579 26.07 -4.43 22.32
CA GLY A 579 27.44 -4.87 22.48
C GLY A 579 28.40 -4.13 21.57
N GLN A 580 29.66 -4.53 21.60
CA GLN A 580 30.71 -4.02 20.75
C GLN A 580 31.54 -5.14 20.16
N THR A 581 32.01 -4.96 18.95
CA THR A 581 33.07 -5.75 18.35
C THR A 581 34.31 -4.91 18.18
N SER A 582 35.47 -5.52 18.05
CA SER A 582 36.74 -4.78 17.91
C SER A 582 37.64 -5.40 16.85
N SER A 583 38.36 -4.52 16.14
CA SER A 583 39.46 -4.89 15.27
C SER A 583 40.66 -4.02 15.64
N GLY A 584 41.66 -4.62 16.29
CA GLY A 584 42.76 -3.88 16.88
C GLY A 584 42.28 -2.93 17.99
N LYS A 585 42.56 -1.62 17.80
CA LYS A 585 42.10 -0.57 18.75
C LYS A 585 40.72 0.02 18.40
N THR A 586 40.14 -0.34 17.24
CA THR A 586 38.87 0.19 16.78
C THR A 586 37.73 -0.60 17.35
N LYS A 587 36.82 0.07 18.07
CA LYS A 587 35.57 -0.51 18.58
C LYS A 587 34.42 -0.09 17.67
N THR A 588 33.51 -1.01 17.42
CA THR A 588 32.31 -0.82 16.61
C THR A 588 31.10 -1.26 17.40
N ASP A 589 30.12 -0.41 17.58
CA ASP A 589 28.90 -0.70 18.32
C ASP A 589 28.01 -1.65 17.52
N ILE A 590 27.23 -2.45 18.21
CA ILE A 590 26.24 -3.36 17.62
C ILE A 590 24.86 -2.95 18.14
N TYR A 591 23.97 -2.59 17.22
CA TYR A 591 22.55 -2.35 17.47
C TYR A 591 21.71 -3.47 16.88
N GLN A 592 20.49 -3.59 17.35
CA GLN A 592 19.55 -4.63 16.92
C GLN A 592 18.14 -4.04 16.77
N TRP A 593 17.30 -4.67 15.95
CA TRP A 593 15.88 -4.37 15.93
C TRP A 593 15.24 -4.75 17.26
N GLU A 594 14.36 -3.89 17.78
CA GLU A 594 13.72 -4.02 19.08
C GLU A 594 12.22 -3.75 18.99
N ASN A 595 11.46 -4.32 19.91
CA ASN A 595 10.07 -3.98 20.11
C ASN A 595 9.96 -2.81 21.10
N ILE A 596 9.38 -1.68 20.65
CA ILE A 596 9.03 -0.58 21.55
C ILE A 596 7.67 -0.84 22.19
N PRO A 597 7.50 -0.53 23.50
CA PRO A 597 6.33 -1.02 24.22
C PRO A 597 5.00 -0.44 23.72
N LYS A 598 4.93 0.87 23.40
CA LYS A 598 3.65 1.53 23.11
C LYS A 598 3.78 2.70 22.12
N ALA A 599 2.86 2.72 21.16
CA ALA A 599 2.62 3.88 20.31
C ALA A 599 1.11 4.17 20.20
N LEU A 600 0.75 5.36 19.75
CA LEU A 600 -0.63 5.83 19.64
C LEU A 600 -0.82 6.61 18.35
N VAL A 601 -1.93 6.32 17.67
CA VAL A 601 -2.45 7.13 16.56
C VAL A 601 -3.93 7.40 16.80
N GLU A 602 -4.35 8.67 16.73
CA GLU A 602 -5.72 9.09 16.99
C GLU A 602 -6.10 10.26 16.08
N GLY A 603 -7.34 10.31 15.61
CA GLY A 603 -7.81 11.38 14.75
C GLY A 603 -9.29 11.32 14.41
N LEU A 604 -9.68 12.23 13.53
CA LEU A 604 -11.00 12.34 12.96
C LEU A 604 -10.91 12.22 11.43
N GLU A 605 -11.83 11.49 10.85
CA GLU A 605 -12.02 11.39 9.40
C GLU A 605 -13.44 11.82 9.05
N GLY A 606 -13.62 12.48 7.92
CA GLY A 606 -14.92 12.91 7.46
C GLY A 606 -15.06 12.80 5.96
N THR A 607 -16.29 12.53 5.52
CA THR A 607 -16.70 12.54 4.11
C THR A 607 -17.99 13.34 3.99
N LEU A 608 -18.07 14.22 3.00
CA LEU A 608 -19.28 14.97 2.67
C LEU A 608 -19.47 14.94 1.16
N ASN A 609 -20.58 14.38 0.71
CA ASN A 609 -21.02 14.44 -0.67
C ASN A 609 -22.34 15.24 -0.76
N VAL A 610 -22.36 16.27 -1.60
CA VAL A 610 -23.48 17.19 -1.76
C VAL A 610 -23.91 17.22 -3.22
N PRO A 611 -25.07 16.68 -3.57
CA PRO A 611 -25.67 16.90 -4.89
C PRO A 611 -26.20 18.35 -4.98
N VAL A 612 -25.32 19.26 -5.42
CA VAL A 612 -25.66 20.69 -5.51
C VAL A 612 -26.81 20.92 -6.51
N SER A 613 -26.81 20.13 -7.57
CA SER A 613 -27.88 20.04 -8.57
C SER A 613 -27.81 18.69 -9.28
N ASN A 614 -28.77 18.41 -10.18
CA ASN A 614 -28.76 17.20 -11.00
C ASN A 614 -27.50 17.05 -11.89
N THR A 615 -26.76 18.14 -12.09
CA THR A 615 -25.54 18.16 -12.93
C THR A 615 -24.28 18.53 -12.16
N VAL A 616 -24.39 18.95 -10.91
CA VAL A 616 -23.26 19.40 -10.09
C VAL A 616 -23.22 18.61 -8.80
N ASN A 617 -22.08 17.94 -8.58
CA ASN A 617 -21.79 17.21 -7.35
C ASN A 617 -20.52 17.76 -6.68
N TRP A 618 -20.57 17.89 -5.34
CA TRP A 618 -19.45 18.39 -4.54
C TRP A 618 -19.09 17.38 -3.46
N THR A 619 -17.89 16.78 -3.60
CA THR A 619 -17.38 15.75 -2.67
C THR A 619 -16.21 16.30 -1.89
N ASN A 620 -16.18 16.03 -0.59
CA ASN A 620 -15.12 16.45 0.32
C ASN A 620 -14.69 15.29 1.21
N ASN A 621 -13.38 15.10 1.36
CA ASN A 621 -12.78 14.18 2.29
C ASN A 621 -11.83 14.96 3.21
N ILE A 622 -11.97 14.77 4.51
CA ILE A 622 -11.16 15.44 5.51
C ILE A 622 -10.52 14.43 6.46
N THR A 623 -9.31 14.71 6.86
CA THR A 623 -8.60 14.02 7.93
C THR A 623 -8.02 15.06 8.87
N TYR A 624 -8.19 14.85 10.17
CA TYR A 624 -7.57 15.66 11.22
C TYR A 624 -6.88 14.75 12.23
N MET A 625 -5.55 14.86 12.33
CA MET A 625 -4.74 14.05 13.23
C MET A 625 -4.65 14.70 14.60
N LEU A 626 -5.20 14.04 15.61
CA LEU A 626 -5.11 14.47 17.01
C LEU A 626 -3.75 14.10 17.60
N GLU A 627 -3.35 12.84 17.41
CA GLU A 627 -2.08 12.33 17.91
C GLU A 627 -1.50 11.24 16.97
N SER A 628 -0.16 11.23 16.84
CA SER A 628 0.61 10.14 16.20
C SER A 628 1.99 10.12 16.85
N LYS A 629 2.22 9.24 17.85
CA LYS A 629 3.44 9.28 18.63
C LYS A 629 3.85 7.95 19.27
N ASN A 630 5.15 7.77 19.45
CA ASN A 630 5.73 6.86 20.43
C ASN A 630 5.44 7.40 21.85
N LYS A 631 4.84 6.59 22.71
CA LYS A 631 4.42 7.04 24.08
C LYS A 631 5.58 7.19 25.05
N GLU A 632 6.73 6.60 24.77
CA GLU A 632 7.91 6.71 25.65
C GLU A 632 8.71 7.96 25.35
N THR A 633 9.00 8.20 24.07
CA THR A 633 9.83 9.31 23.63
C THR A 633 9.02 10.56 23.29
N GLY A 634 7.71 10.42 23.06
CA GLY A 634 6.86 11.46 22.50
C GLY A 634 7.20 11.79 21.04
N GLU A 635 8.00 10.96 20.36
CA GLU A 635 8.39 11.13 18.96
C GLU A 635 7.24 10.78 18.02
N ARG A 636 7.14 11.50 16.91
CA ARG A 636 6.14 11.22 15.86
C ARG A 636 6.47 9.92 15.16
N LEU A 637 5.44 9.15 14.82
CA LEU A 637 5.59 7.92 14.05
C LEU A 637 5.87 8.21 12.58
N SER A 638 5.18 9.20 12.01
CA SER A 638 5.36 9.67 10.64
C SER A 638 5.27 11.18 10.56
N VAL A 639 5.95 11.79 9.59
CA VAL A 639 5.83 13.21 9.28
C VAL A 639 4.74 13.38 8.22
N ILE A 640 3.53 13.61 8.68
CA ILE A 640 2.32 13.79 7.87
C ILE A 640 1.65 15.12 8.21
N PRO A 641 0.80 15.66 7.33
CA PRO A 641 0.03 16.87 7.64
C PRO A 641 -0.86 16.69 8.88
N GLU A 642 -1.00 17.73 9.69
CA GLU A 642 -1.94 17.72 10.83
C GLU A 642 -3.39 17.56 10.37
N TYR A 643 -3.71 18.10 9.20
CA TYR A 643 -4.98 17.90 8.52
C TYR A 643 -4.80 17.86 7.02
N THR A 644 -5.72 17.20 6.35
CA THR A 644 -5.82 17.19 4.88
C THR A 644 -7.28 17.33 4.50
N LEU A 645 -7.59 18.28 3.62
CA LEU A 645 -8.89 18.42 2.99
C LEU A 645 -8.74 18.19 1.49
N ASN A 646 -9.46 17.23 0.96
CA ASN A 646 -9.60 16.99 -0.48
C ASN A 646 -11.03 17.33 -0.88
N SER A 647 -11.20 18.30 -1.76
CA SER A 647 -12.49 18.79 -2.26
C SER A 647 -12.54 18.65 -3.77
N THR A 648 -13.61 18.11 -4.28
CA THR A 648 -13.82 17.89 -5.71
C THR A 648 -15.20 18.39 -6.10
N LEU A 649 -15.25 19.31 -7.04
CA LEU A 649 -16.48 19.80 -7.66
C LEU A 649 -16.56 19.24 -9.08
N SER A 650 -17.57 18.43 -9.35
CA SER A 650 -17.83 17.84 -10.68
C SER A 650 -19.06 18.47 -11.28
N TRP A 651 -18.97 18.91 -12.51
CA TRP A 651 -20.07 19.54 -13.25
C TRP A 651 -20.24 18.88 -14.62
N GLN A 652 -21.39 18.26 -14.85
CA GLN A 652 -21.83 17.73 -16.14
C GLN A 652 -22.49 18.88 -16.92
N ILE A 653 -21.73 19.56 -17.78
CA ILE A 653 -22.19 20.73 -18.56
C ILE A 653 -23.18 20.30 -19.64
N ARG A 654 -22.86 19.22 -20.34
CA ARG A 654 -23.68 18.55 -21.36
C ARG A 654 -23.53 17.06 -21.20
N GLN A 655 -24.35 16.26 -21.87
CA GLN A 655 -24.26 14.78 -21.83
C GLN A 655 -22.86 14.26 -22.22
N ASP A 656 -22.19 14.98 -23.13
CA ASP A 656 -20.85 14.63 -23.66
C ASP A 656 -19.71 15.50 -23.11
N ILE A 657 -19.98 16.47 -22.19
CA ILE A 657 -18.94 17.34 -21.65
C ILE A 657 -19.09 17.44 -20.13
N SER A 658 -18.03 17.05 -19.43
CA SER A 658 -17.90 17.23 -17.98
C SER A 658 -16.66 18.06 -17.64
N VAL A 659 -16.74 18.80 -16.54
CA VAL A 659 -15.62 19.57 -15.97
C VAL A 659 -15.48 19.22 -14.50
N GLN A 660 -14.25 19.16 -14.02
CA GLN A 660 -13.96 18.89 -12.63
C GLN A 660 -12.92 19.90 -12.10
N SER A 661 -13.15 20.40 -10.90
CA SER A 661 -12.18 21.17 -10.13
C SER A 661 -11.81 20.39 -8.87
N THR A 662 -10.53 20.26 -8.60
CA THR A 662 -9.99 19.64 -7.39
C THR A 662 -9.26 20.68 -6.56
N PHE A 663 -9.44 20.61 -5.25
CA PHE A 663 -8.75 21.44 -4.28
C PHE A 663 -8.25 20.53 -3.15
N THR A 664 -6.94 20.52 -2.93
CA THR A 664 -6.35 19.80 -1.80
C THR A 664 -5.63 20.80 -0.91
N TRP A 665 -5.97 20.79 0.39
CA TRP A 665 -5.31 21.62 1.39
C TRP A 665 -4.61 20.75 2.43
N TYR A 666 -3.29 20.87 2.47
CA TYR A 666 -2.43 20.22 3.45
C TYR A 666 -2.14 21.15 4.61
N GLY A 667 -2.37 20.68 5.82
CA GLY A 667 -1.96 21.34 7.05
C GLY A 667 -0.44 21.34 7.22
N LYS A 668 0.02 22.01 8.25
CA LYS A 668 1.45 22.02 8.54
C LYS A 668 1.96 20.62 8.87
N GLN A 669 3.21 20.35 8.52
CA GLN A 669 3.91 19.12 8.85
C GLN A 669 5.06 19.46 9.81
N GLN A 670 5.00 18.89 10.99
CA GLN A 670 6.03 19.12 12.00
C GLN A 670 7.13 18.05 11.87
N PRO A 671 8.41 18.43 11.96
CA PRO A 671 9.53 17.50 11.94
C PRO A 671 9.53 16.64 13.22
N LYS A 672 10.36 15.61 13.22
CA LYS A 672 10.62 14.82 14.43
C LYS A 672 11.39 15.62 15.47
N LYS A 673 11.23 15.27 16.73
CA LYS A 673 11.89 15.94 17.87
C LYS A 673 13.35 15.59 18.00
N TYR A 674 13.71 14.40 17.54
CA TYR A 674 15.06 13.87 17.64
C TYR A 674 15.64 13.68 16.23
N ASN A 675 16.91 14.01 16.07
CA ASN A 675 17.63 13.78 14.85
C ASN A 675 18.04 12.29 14.71
N TYR A 676 18.69 11.97 13.61
CA TYR A 676 19.14 10.61 13.32
C TYR A 676 20.09 9.99 14.37
N LYS A 677 20.76 10.80 15.19
CA LYS A 677 21.61 10.34 16.30
C LYS A 677 20.84 10.09 17.60
N GLY A 678 19.53 10.31 17.62
CA GLY A 678 18.74 10.26 18.85
C GLY A 678 18.96 11.46 19.76
N LEU A 679 19.56 12.55 19.27
CA LEU A 679 19.73 13.81 19.99
C LEU A 679 18.59 14.76 19.63
N PRO A 680 18.24 15.73 20.48
CA PRO A 680 17.25 16.75 20.17
C PRO A 680 17.59 17.44 18.83
N ALA A 681 16.59 17.59 17.96
CA ALA A 681 16.71 18.31 16.70
C ALA A 681 17.03 19.79 16.95
N THR A 682 17.90 20.36 16.12
CA THR A 682 18.36 21.75 16.27
C THR A 682 18.45 22.46 14.93
N GLY A 683 18.38 23.79 14.94
CA GLY A 683 18.51 24.61 13.73
C GLY A 683 17.47 24.24 12.69
N THR A 684 17.92 23.99 11.45
CA THR A 684 17.04 23.66 10.32
C THR A 684 16.36 22.29 10.44
N GLU A 685 16.83 21.40 11.32
CA GLU A 685 16.15 20.14 11.63
C GLU A 685 14.77 20.36 12.28
N THR A 686 14.52 21.55 12.85
CA THR A 686 13.25 21.92 13.47
C THR A 686 12.28 22.65 12.53
N ASN A 687 12.65 22.84 11.27
CA ASN A 687 11.80 23.55 10.31
C ASN A 687 10.53 22.77 10.00
N GLU A 688 9.41 23.45 10.10
CA GLU A 688 8.09 22.93 9.75
C GLU A 688 7.80 23.19 8.26
N VAL A 689 7.04 22.29 7.63
CA VAL A 689 6.43 22.57 6.33
C VAL A 689 5.16 23.37 6.57
N SER A 690 5.08 24.58 6.03
CA SER A 690 3.89 25.43 6.15
C SER A 690 2.69 24.82 5.40
N PRO A 691 1.46 25.12 5.83
CA PRO A 691 0.28 24.72 5.09
C PRO A 691 0.30 25.23 3.65
N TYR A 692 -0.14 24.41 2.71
CA TYR A 692 -0.24 24.76 1.30
C TYR A 692 -1.45 24.11 0.64
N SER A 693 -1.85 24.62 -0.53
CA SER A 693 -2.97 24.07 -1.29
C SER A 693 -2.62 23.87 -2.76
N ILE A 694 -3.21 22.84 -3.34
CA ILE A 694 -3.06 22.51 -4.76
C ILE A 694 -4.45 22.50 -5.40
N VAL A 695 -4.60 23.20 -6.50
CA VAL A 695 -5.84 23.28 -7.29
C VAL A 695 -5.61 22.66 -8.65
N GLY A 696 -6.50 21.76 -9.05
CA GLY A 696 -6.53 21.17 -10.39
C GLY A 696 -7.81 21.51 -11.13
N LEU A 697 -7.73 21.60 -12.46
CA LEU A 697 -8.87 21.76 -13.36
C LEU A 697 -8.76 20.74 -14.49
N SER A 698 -9.88 20.08 -14.80
CA SER A 698 -9.94 19.14 -15.92
C SER A 698 -11.26 19.26 -16.68
N GLY A 699 -11.24 18.91 -17.96
CA GLY A 699 -12.42 18.76 -18.79
C GLY A 699 -12.34 17.48 -19.59
N THR A 700 -13.44 16.75 -19.65
CA THR A 700 -13.60 15.54 -20.46
C THR A 700 -14.67 15.77 -21.52
N TRP A 701 -14.36 15.41 -22.75
CA TRP A 701 -15.27 15.44 -23.88
C TRP A 701 -15.37 14.04 -24.48
N ASP A 702 -16.57 13.48 -24.47
CA ASP A 702 -16.91 12.23 -25.15
C ASP A 702 -17.19 12.58 -26.63
N ALA A 703 -16.11 12.65 -27.44
CA ALA A 703 -16.15 13.08 -28.83
C ALA A 703 -17.01 12.14 -29.71
N THR A 704 -17.04 10.86 -29.37
CA THR A 704 -17.90 9.83 -29.97
C THR A 704 -18.27 8.81 -28.90
N LYS A 705 -19.14 7.84 -29.26
CA LYS A 705 -19.44 6.70 -28.38
C LYS A 705 -18.20 5.91 -27.95
N ASN A 706 -17.14 5.95 -28.75
CA ASN A 706 -15.95 5.13 -28.64
C ASN A 706 -14.68 5.92 -28.28
N VAL A 707 -14.74 7.24 -28.25
CA VAL A 707 -13.56 8.10 -28.05
C VAL A 707 -13.87 9.18 -27.04
N SER A 708 -13.11 9.25 -25.96
CA SER A 708 -13.13 10.36 -25.02
C SER A 708 -11.76 11.04 -24.91
N LEU A 709 -11.77 12.36 -24.78
CA LEU A 709 -10.62 13.22 -24.60
C LEU A 709 -10.72 13.92 -23.26
N THR A 710 -9.72 13.73 -22.41
CA THR A 710 -9.58 14.46 -21.14
C THR A 710 -8.35 15.36 -21.21
N THR A 711 -8.51 16.62 -20.85
CA THR A 711 -7.39 17.57 -20.74
C THR A 711 -7.52 18.38 -19.46
N GLY A 712 -6.39 18.85 -18.95
CA GLY A 712 -6.45 19.66 -17.74
C GLY A 712 -5.09 20.22 -17.31
N ILE A 713 -5.13 20.84 -16.16
CA ILE A 713 -4.00 21.50 -15.51
C ILE A 713 -3.99 21.03 -14.05
N ASP A 714 -2.94 20.35 -13.65
CA ASP A 714 -2.65 20.10 -12.26
C ASP A 714 -1.89 21.29 -11.69
N ASN A 715 -2.19 21.63 -10.43
CA ASN A 715 -1.52 22.72 -9.71
C ASN A 715 -1.57 24.06 -10.46
N VAL A 716 -2.80 24.54 -10.70
CA VAL A 716 -3.09 25.77 -11.48
C VAL A 716 -2.31 26.99 -10.98
N PHE A 717 -2.07 27.09 -9.67
CA PHE A 717 -1.38 28.22 -9.05
C PHE A 717 0.14 28.06 -8.96
N ASP A 718 0.68 26.93 -9.48
CA ASP A 718 2.13 26.63 -9.50
C ASP A 718 2.76 26.61 -8.11
N GLU A 719 2.06 26.06 -7.12
CA GLU A 719 2.60 25.88 -5.76
C GLU A 719 3.70 24.80 -5.78
N ARG A 720 4.92 25.19 -5.53
CA ARG A 720 6.10 24.31 -5.61
C ARG A 720 6.75 24.12 -4.26
N HIS A 721 7.12 22.89 -3.96
CA HIS A 721 7.91 22.52 -2.79
C HIS A 721 9.19 21.84 -3.22
N TRP A 722 10.30 22.32 -2.68
CA TRP A 722 11.64 21.80 -2.93
C TRP A 722 12.15 21.02 -1.72
N ARG A 723 13.03 20.09 -1.98
CA ARG A 723 13.73 19.41 -0.89
C ARG A 723 14.66 20.39 -0.18
N ALA A 724 14.49 20.48 1.12
CA ALA A 724 15.35 21.24 2.00
C ALA A 724 16.17 20.30 2.89
N GLY A 725 17.37 20.69 3.25
CA GLY A 725 18.24 19.87 4.09
C GLY A 725 17.87 19.94 5.56
N ASN A 726 16.62 19.72 5.90
CA ASN A 726 16.12 19.96 7.24
C ASN A 726 15.87 18.71 8.02
N ALA A 727 15.91 17.57 7.58
CA ALA A 727 15.47 16.45 8.35
C ALA A 727 16.53 15.38 8.46
N GLN A 728 16.23 14.44 9.09
CA GLN A 728 16.87 13.28 9.60
C GLN A 728 17.58 12.48 8.52
N THR A 729 18.75 12.95 8.10
CA THR A 729 19.63 12.21 7.22
C THR A 729 20.67 11.49 8.06
N THR A 730 21.21 10.40 7.53
CA THR A 730 22.31 9.68 8.17
C THR A 730 23.64 10.40 8.10
N GLY A 731 23.71 11.53 7.41
CA GLY A 731 24.93 12.26 7.18
C GLY A 731 24.98 13.58 7.92
N GLY A 732 25.63 13.72 9.02
CA GLY A 732 25.79 15.00 9.66
C GLY A 732 26.85 15.04 10.72
N ASN A 733 28.00 15.61 10.40
CA ASN A 733 28.76 16.36 11.40
C ASN A 733 28.15 17.75 11.49
N ALA A 734 28.21 18.39 12.67
CA ALA A 734 27.86 19.79 12.81
C ALA A 734 28.55 20.62 11.73
N GLY A 735 27.83 21.25 10.84
CA GLY A 735 28.34 21.96 9.67
C GLY A 735 28.16 21.24 8.32
N TYR A 736 27.77 19.98 8.32
CA TYR A 736 27.41 19.25 7.11
C TYR A 736 25.96 18.82 7.22
N MET A 737 25.08 19.53 6.58
CA MET A 737 23.71 19.09 6.42
C MET A 737 23.64 18.29 5.14
N TYR A 738 23.57 16.98 5.29
CA TYR A 738 23.51 16.08 4.18
C TYR A 738 22.06 15.89 3.74
N GLY A 739 21.84 16.17 2.51
CA GLY A 739 20.65 15.78 1.81
C GLY A 739 19.38 16.47 2.25
N ALA A 740 18.41 16.29 1.45
CA ALA A 740 17.06 16.56 1.81
C ALA A 740 16.69 15.59 2.90
N GLY A 741 16.06 16.09 3.91
CA GLY A 741 15.47 15.22 4.89
C GLY A 741 14.57 14.20 4.25
N ALA A 742 14.56 13.07 4.86
CA ALA A 742 13.72 11.96 4.43
C ALA A 742 12.24 12.32 4.37
N GLU A 743 11.83 13.33 5.11
CA GLU A 743 10.44 13.79 5.20
C GLU A 743 10.08 14.85 4.16
N THR A 744 11.06 15.43 3.45
CA THR A 744 10.80 16.41 2.40
C THR A 744 10.84 15.77 1.02
N TYR A 745 10.07 16.31 0.10
CA TYR A 745 10.01 15.87 -1.29
C TYR A 745 9.68 17.04 -2.21
N ASN A 746 10.01 16.88 -3.48
CA ASN A 746 9.58 17.82 -4.49
C ASN A 746 8.09 17.64 -4.77
N GLU A 747 7.28 18.70 -4.62
CA GLU A 747 5.92 18.77 -5.12
C GLU A 747 5.94 19.35 -6.53
N SER A 748 5.24 18.71 -7.48
CA SER A 748 5.22 19.18 -8.86
C SER A 748 4.58 20.55 -8.97
N GLY A 749 5.18 21.42 -9.77
CA GLY A 749 4.57 22.66 -10.21
C GLY A 749 3.43 22.44 -11.20
N ARG A 750 3.00 23.53 -11.85
CA ARG A 750 1.94 23.47 -12.85
C ARG A 750 2.27 22.48 -13.95
N THR A 751 1.32 21.57 -14.22
CA THR A 751 1.49 20.51 -15.21
C THR A 751 0.26 20.44 -16.10
N TYR A 752 0.45 20.51 -17.40
CA TYR A 752 -0.60 20.32 -18.41
C TYR A 752 -0.66 18.84 -18.78
N TYR A 753 -1.86 18.31 -19.03
CA TYR A 753 -1.99 16.93 -19.46
C TYR A 753 -3.11 16.72 -20.47
N VAL A 754 -2.99 15.64 -21.21
CA VAL A 754 -4.00 15.14 -22.13
C VAL A 754 -4.06 13.62 -22.03
N SER A 755 -5.28 13.10 -22.06
CA SER A 755 -5.55 11.65 -22.13
C SER A 755 -6.58 11.38 -23.22
N VAL A 756 -6.30 10.40 -24.06
CA VAL A 756 -7.23 9.89 -25.07
C VAL A 756 -7.58 8.46 -24.70
N ASN A 757 -8.87 8.20 -24.54
CA ASN A 757 -9.39 6.86 -24.28
C ASN A 757 -10.23 6.43 -25.46
N THR A 758 -9.95 5.24 -25.98
CA THR A 758 -10.74 4.61 -27.04
C THR A 758 -11.25 3.26 -26.57
N HIS A 759 -12.48 2.93 -26.91
CA HIS A 759 -13.08 1.63 -26.60
C HIS A 759 -13.98 1.17 -27.76
N PHE A 760 -14.14 -0.14 -27.91
CA PHE A 760 -14.96 -0.78 -28.94
C PHE A 760 -15.61 -2.06 -28.42
#